data_3722ee32e9e62222e80ad08bc6137cdd
#
_entry.id   3722ee32e9e62222e80ad08bc6137cdd
#
_cell.length_a   1.000
_cell.length_b   1.000
_cell.length_c   1.000
_cell.angle_alpha   90.00
_cell.angle_beta   90.00
_cell.angle_gamma   90.00
#
_symmetry.space_group_name_H-M   'P 1'
#
loop_
_entity.id
_entity.type
_entity.pdbx_description
1 polymer ?
#
loop_
_entity_poly.entity_id
_entity_poly.type
_entity_poly.pdbx_seq_one_letter_code
_entity_poly.pdbx_strand_id
1 'polypeptide(L)'
;MLFKKLILIAVVVAGSFGAFAQGPEPVRRQKPVVANPEKKQEVTDPNQAQQPGRQGKGSQIVDDSTKNIYGPKTTLWISENDLFLNKKNYQPLDTNLANYHRWTYVQRFNNFYQDLGNVGTALNPIFPHVSETVGVTTGYSVYDPYFDSEAPVYFDSKSPYTSFRLVWGGDGRAVSRIEYSRNINPRWNFGFNYRPLLVDKQIQRSGKGDRQTISHYYDLYSSYRSKNDRYLLAFNYRRIRHRVNENGGILLTRDTTVNGYYDLNAQPYLLAAQSEEQKNALHVFQQYQLASPFQLYHRLDITKQINRFKDKANSETNYHKYFTFTNNDPDIDTANVSDGMDFKTIVNEVGIKGNAAFLFYSFYYKIRTYSTFNRYVDETLLSFKNDGVENYVGGKIAFQFDTLAELTGHAEYLLDGNYRLQAELKTPWLDAKGMSILAKPGFLPLAYRGSHNSWVNDFSSVFTNQLEAYLKVKWGRLFISPGARYVVLKDYIFYKENKVAGEQAVLPVQSSGNQQAFSPELRMSLRFFRHFYVRPQIIYTSLLKNDDDALRIPEWFGNTQLAYENMLFKGNMQAQIGFDLHWRSSYTALGYDPAIQQYYVQNGFVSDDYPLVDFFFNGQFKRGRFFFKYHNIMQAVTGKGYLITPGYRGQPSIMDFGFDLILFD
;
A
#
# COMPACT_ATOMS: atom_id res chain seq x y z
N MET A 1 -8.89 -38.50 24.70
CA MET A 1 -7.85 -38.29 23.68
C MET A 1 -7.89 -36.87 23.07
N LEU A 2 -9.05 -36.24 22.94
CA LEU A 2 -9.21 -34.86 22.47
C LEU A 2 -8.60 -33.81 23.44
N PHE A 3 -8.77 -33.99 24.72
CA PHE A 3 -8.29 -33.07 25.77
C PHE A 3 -6.76 -32.96 25.82
N LYS A 4 -6.01 -34.06 25.60
CA LYS A 4 -4.56 -34.05 25.52
C LYS A 4 -3.99 -33.33 24.30
N LYS A 5 -4.76 -33.28 23.18
CA LYS A 5 -4.34 -32.57 21.97
C LYS A 5 -4.64 -31.07 22.03
N LEU A 6 -5.69 -30.66 22.75
CA LEU A 6 -5.98 -29.26 23.06
C LEU A 6 -4.91 -28.64 24.00
N ILE A 7 -4.43 -29.42 24.98
CA ILE A 7 -3.33 -29.02 25.88
C ILE A 7 -2.02 -28.84 25.09
N LEU A 8 -1.77 -29.65 24.05
CA LEU A 8 -0.58 -29.53 23.22
C LEU A 8 -0.58 -28.24 22.39
N ILE A 9 -1.73 -27.79 21.92
CA ILE A 9 -1.89 -26.51 21.19
C ILE A 9 -1.69 -25.33 22.17
N ALA A 10 -2.22 -25.40 23.37
CA ALA A 10 -2.02 -24.40 24.42
C ALA A 10 -0.56 -24.32 24.91
N VAL A 11 0.15 -25.42 24.98
CA VAL A 11 1.57 -25.49 25.37
C VAL A 11 2.47 -24.95 24.27
N VAL A 12 2.16 -25.16 23.00
CA VAL A 12 2.90 -24.56 21.87
C VAL A 12 2.74 -23.04 21.84
N VAL A 13 1.56 -22.52 22.22
CA VAL A 13 1.33 -21.07 22.34
C VAL A 13 2.04 -20.46 23.56
N ALA A 14 2.12 -21.19 24.69
CA ALA A 14 2.83 -20.73 25.89
C ALA A 14 4.37 -20.90 25.81
N GLY A 15 4.85 -21.89 25.04
CA GLY A 15 6.28 -22.18 24.88
C GLY A 15 7.03 -21.19 23.99
N SER A 16 6.33 -20.42 23.14
CA SER A 16 6.95 -19.41 22.28
C SER A 16 7.30 -18.09 23.00
N PHE A 17 6.88 -17.90 24.24
CA PHE A 17 7.20 -16.69 25.00
C PHE A 17 8.47 -16.79 25.89
N GLY A 18 9.06 -17.99 26.02
CA GLY A 18 10.24 -18.22 26.87
C GLY A 18 11.60 -18.16 26.18
N ALA A 19 11.68 -18.04 24.86
CA ALA A 19 12.93 -18.26 24.10
C ALA A 19 13.72 -17.00 23.72
N PHE A 20 13.33 -15.81 24.17
CA PHE A 20 13.99 -14.55 23.77
C PHE A 20 14.83 -13.87 24.87
N ALA A 21 15.29 -14.63 25.84
CA ALA A 21 16.12 -14.07 26.94
C ALA A 21 17.42 -14.84 27.16
N GLN A 22 18.19 -15.13 26.10
CA GLN A 22 19.62 -15.48 26.26
C GLN A 22 20.40 -14.89 25.08
N GLY A 23 21.33 -13.98 25.39
CA GLY A 23 22.25 -13.37 24.45
C GLY A 23 23.34 -14.36 23.99
N PRO A 24 23.97 -14.13 22.83
CA PRO A 24 24.97 -15.05 22.29
C PRO A 24 26.28 -14.99 23.07
N GLU A 25 26.83 -16.16 23.42
CA GLU A 25 28.16 -16.31 23.92
C GLU A 25 29.24 -15.99 22.88
N PRO A 26 30.42 -15.50 23.27
CA PRO A 26 31.44 -15.05 22.30
C PRO A 26 32.18 -16.22 21.64
N VAL A 27 32.19 -16.23 20.34
CA VAL A 27 32.94 -17.19 19.50
C VAL A 27 34.44 -17.02 19.68
N ARG A 28 35.14 -18.04 20.13
CA ARG A 28 36.61 -18.15 20.19
C ARG A 28 37.20 -18.16 18.78
N ARG A 29 38.03 -17.16 18.46
CA ARG A 29 38.84 -17.13 17.24
C ARG A 29 39.90 -18.23 17.25
N GLN A 30 39.91 -19.12 16.26
CA GLN A 30 41.03 -19.97 15.92
C GLN A 30 41.97 -19.26 14.97
N LYS A 31 43.29 -19.37 15.20
CA LYS A 31 44.35 -18.81 14.42
C LYS A 31 44.57 -19.58 13.11
N PRO A 32 44.95 -18.91 12.00
CA PRO A 32 45.22 -19.59 10.73
C PRO A 32 46.54 -20.36 10.74
N VAL A 33 46.51 -21.56 10.17
CA VAL A 33 47.67 -22.40 9.91
C VAL A 33 48.26 -22.02 8.57
N VAL A 34 49.54 -21.66 8.56
CA VAL A 34 50.34 -21.39 7.37
C VAL A 34 50.84 -22.72 6.80
N ALA A 35 50.66 -22.98 5.53
CA ALA A 35 51.32 -24.05 4.79
C ALA A 35 52.16 -23.52 3.67
N ASN A 36 53.40 -23.97 3.62
CA ASN A 36 54.49 -23.60 2.74
C ASN A 36 54.47 -24.46 1.45
N PRO A 37 55.00 -23.98 0.32
CA PRO A 37 54.89 -24.64 -0.98
C PRO A 37 56.14 -25.46 -1.33
N GLU A 38 55.98 -26.59 -1.99
CA GLU A 38 57.01 -27.20 -2.81
C GLU A 38 56.54 -27.72 -4.15
N LYS A 39 57.33 -27.42 -5.17
CA LYS A 39 57.24 -27.74 -6.58
C LYS A 39 57.47 -29.22 -6.85
N LYS A 40 56.83 -29.76 -7.92
CA LYS A 40 57.56 -30.54 -8.96
C LYS A 40 56.76 -30.57 -10.25
N GLN A 41 57.47 -30.22 -11.33
CA GLN A 41 57.10 -30.46 -12.74
C GLN A 41 57.28 -31.96 -13.08
N GLU A 42 56.37 -32.50 -13.88
CA GLU A 42 56.68 -33.61 -14.76
C GLU A 42 55.87 -33.60 -16.06
N VAL A 43 56.53 -34.12 -17.07
CA VAL A 43 56.44 -33.98 -18.50
C VAL A 43 55.23 -34.72 -19.09
N THR A 44 54.71 -34.18 -20.16
CA THR A 44 53.63 -34.61 -21.04
C THR A 44 53.90 -35.87 -21.82
N ASP A 45 52.86 -36.75 -21.96
CA ASP A 45 52.72 -37.74 -23.01
C ASP A 45 51.36 -37.60 -23.70
N PRO A 46 51.27 -37.52 -25.01
CA PRO A 46 50.03 -37.23 -25.71
C PRO A 46 49.40 -38.53 -26.25
N ASN A 47 48.60 -39.20 -25.48
CA ASN A 47 47.58 -40.13 -26.00
C ASN A 47 46.83 -40.87 -24.86
N GLN A 48 45.92 -40.23 -24.21
CA GLN A 48 44.85 -40.94 -23.48
C GLN A 48 43.52 -40.22 -23.58
N ALA A 49 42.53 -40.98 -23.90
CA ALA A 49 41.14 -40.56 -24.05
C ALA A 49 40.59 -39.79 -22.81
N GLN A 50 39.96 -38.70 -23.06
CA GLN A 50 39.32 -37.86 -22.05
C GLN A 50 38.23 -38.61 -21.26
N GLN A 51 38.49 -38.90 -20.02
CA GLN A 51 37.44 -39.11 -19.00
C GLN A 51 36.90 -37.79 -18.51
N PRO A 52 35.58 -37.63 -18.29
CA PRO A 52 35.02 -36.35 -17.82
C PRO A 52 35.50 -36.06 -16.41
N GLY A 53 36.26 -34.97 -16.25
CA GLY A 53 36.78 -34.51 -15.00
C GLY A 53 35.66 -34.07 -14.02
N ARG A 54 35.78 -34.47 -12.76
CA ARG A 54 35.02 -33.94 -11.63
C ARG A 54 35.24 -32.42 -11.55
N GLN A 55 34.21 -31.69 -11.96
CA GLN A 55 34.15 -30.25 -11.73
C GLN A 55 33.98 -29.97 -10.23
N GLY A 56 34.81 -29.13 -9.68
CA GLY A 56 34.70 -28.60 -8.32
C GLY A 56 33.38 -27.89 -8.11
N LYS A 57 32.90 -27.85 -6.86
CA LYS A 57 31.74 -27.10 -6.40
C LYS A 57 31.98 -25.57 -6.48
N GLY A 58 32.11 -25.06 -7.70
CA GLY A 58 31.95 -23.66 -8.00
C GLY A 58 30.54 -23.43 -8.52
N SER A 59 29.94 -22.31 -8.26
CA SER A 59 28.62 -21.93 -8.74
C SER A 59 28.48 -22.27 -10.23
N GLN A 60 27.66 -23.26 -10.55
CA GLN A 60 27.34 -23.55 -11.94
C GLN A 60 26.62 -22.32 -12.52
N ILE A 61 27.29 -21.67 -13.47
CA ILE A 61 26.60 -20.73 -14.36
C ILE A 61 25.51 -21.55 -15.05
N VAL A 62 24.25 -21.20 -14.77
CA VAL A 62 23.08 -21.90 -15.31
C VAL A 62 23.18 -21.84 -16.83
N ASP A 63 23.50 -22.96 -17.47
CA ASP A 63 23.50 -23.10 -18.90
C ASP A 63 22.11 -22.87 -19.51
N ASP A 64 22.05 -22.53 -20.79
CA ASP A 64 20.77 -22.29 -21.50
C ASP A 64 19.78 -23.46 -21.44
N SER A 65 20.27 -24.70 -21.29
CA SER A 65 19.44 -25.86 -21.05
C SER A 65 18.71 -25.88 -19.73
N THR A 66 19.27 -25.31 -18.67
CA THR A 66 18.63 -25.19 -17.34
C THR A 66 17.68 -24.00 -17.28
N LYS A 67 17.83 -22.98 -18.11
CA LYS A 67 16.91 -21.83 -18.23
C LYS A 67 15.49 -22.24 -18.65
N ASN A 68 15.32 -23.36 -19.33
CA ASN A 68 14.02 -23.90 -19.70
C ASN A 68 13.36 -24.69 -18.54
N ILE A 69 14.13 -25.11 -17.54
CA ILE A 69 13.65 -25.87 -16.38
C ILE A 69 13.16 -24.93 -15.28
N TYR A 70 13.89 -23.83 -15.03
CA TYR A 70 13.58 -22.86 -13.99
C TYR A 70 13.24 -21.49 -14.59
N GLY A 71 12.10 -20.95 -14.19
CA GLY A 71 11.61 -19.69 -14.73
C GLY A 71 10.36 -19.18 -14.02
N PRO A 72 9.71 -18.14 -14.56
CA PRO A 72 8.51 -17.56 -13.97
C PRO A 72 7.37 -18.56 -13.72
N LYS A 73 7.29 -19.63 -14.52
CA LYS A 73 6.26 -20.68 -14.40
C LYS A 73 6.57 -21.73 -13.32
N THR A 74 7.80 -21.80 -12.83
CA THR A 74 8.24 -22.76 -11.81
C THR A 74 8.42 -22.10 -10.44
N THR A 75 8.30 -20.79 -10.36
CA THR A 75 8.19 -20.02 -9.13
C THR A 75 6.76 -19.54 -9.03
N LEU A 76 6.03 -20.12 -8.09
CA LEU A 76 4.61 -19.85 -7.91
C LEU A 76 4.42 -19.09 -6.60
N TRP A 77 3.36 -18.31 -6.52
CA TRP A 77 2.94 -17.65 -5.29
C TRP A 77 1.46 -17.87 -5.01
N ILE A 78 1.07 -17.80 -3.76
CA ILE A 78 -0.31 -17.93 -3.30
C ILE A 78 -0.61 -16.84 -2.27
N SER A 79 -1.82 -16.28 -2.33
CA SER A 79 -2.28 -15.33 -1.34
C SER A 79 -2.68 -16.03 -0.04
N GLU A 80 -2.59 -15.34 1.09
CA GLU A 80 -3.08 -15.88 2.36
C GLU A 80 -4.59 -16.14 2.34
N ASN A 81 -5.36 -15.29 1.65
CA ASN A 81 -6.79 -15.52 1.50
C ASN A 81 -7.10 -16.85 0.77
N ASP A 82 -6.32 -17.20 -0.25
CA ASP A 82 -6.48 -18.50 -0.92
C ASP A 82 -6.07 -19.67 0.00
N LEU A 83 -5.00 -19.51 0.79
CA LEU A 83 -4.62 -20.48 1.83
C LEU A 83 -5.73 -20.65 2.86
N PHE A 84 -6.31 -19.55 3.33
CA PHE A 84 -7.42 -19.56 4.29
C PHE A 84 -8.67 -20.25 3.72
N LEU A 85 -9.01 -19.99 2.46
CA LEU A 85 -10.13 -20.61 1.76
C LEU A 85 -9.84 -22.05 1.29
N ASN A 86 -8.66 -22.59 1.58
CA ASN A 86 -8.17 -23.89 1.11
C ASN A 86 -8.12 -24.01 -0.42
N LYS A 87 -7.98 -22.89 -1.14
CA LYS A 87 -7.81 -22.87 -2.57
C LYS A 87 -6.36 -23.17 -2.93
N LYS A 88 -6.14 -24.03 -3.93
CA LYS A 88 -4.81 -24.28 -4.50
C LYS A 88 -4.54 -23.36 -5.69
N ASN A 89 -4.88 -22.10 -5.55
CA ASN A 89 -4.78 -21.08 -6.60
C ASN A 89 -3.36 -20.48 -6.67
N TYR A 90 -2.39 -21.34 -7.02
CA TYR A 90 -1.00 -20.90 -7.23
C TYR A 90 -0.88 -20.12 -8.53
N GLN A 91 -0.35 -18.90 -8.45
CA GLN A 91 -0.13 -18.02 -9.58
C GLN A 91 1.35 -17.99 -9.97
N PRO A 92 1.68 -17.97 -11.27
CA PRO A 92 3.05 -17.73 -11.72
C PRO A 92 3.47 -16.29 -11.46
N LEU A 93 4.77 -16.02 -11.52
CA LEU A 93 5.28 -14.64 -11.44
C LEU A 93 4.69 -13.79 -12.56
N ASP A 94 4.35 -12.55 -12.22
CA ASP A 94 3.85 -11.59 -13.19
C ASP A 94 4.99 -11.12 -14.12
N THR A 95 4.89 -11.52 -15.36
CA THR A 95 5.77 -11.08 -16.45
C THR A 95 5.07 -10.16 -17.44
N ASN A 96 3.86 -9.66 -17.10
CA ASN A 96 3.08 -8.80 -17.97
C ASN A 96 3.79 -7.46 -18.19
N LEU A 97 3.81 -7.01 -19.44
CA LEU A 97 4.38 -5.74 -19.84
C LEU A 97 3.37 -4.57 -19.74
N ALA A 98 2.07 -4.89 -19.73
CA ALA A 98 1.02 -3.87 -19.69
C ALA A 98 1.15 -2.98 -18.43
N ASN A 99 1.11 -1.66 -18.65
CA ASN A 99 1.18 -0.66 -17.59
C ASN A 99 2.48 -0.68 -16.75
N TYR A 100 3.54 -1.31 -17.23
CA TYR A 100 4.80 -1.44 -16.50
C TYR A 100 5.45 -0.08 -16.17
N HIS A 101 5.24 0.96 -16.98
CA HIS A 101 5.65 2.36 -16.78
C HIS A 101 4.91 3.08 -15.64
N ARG A 102 3.77 2.54 -15.16
CA ARG A 102 3.00 3.11 -14.05
C ARG A 102 3.64 2.71 -12.72
N TRP A 103 4.69 3.41 -12.34
CA TRP A 103 5.51 3.05 -11.18
C TRP A 103 5.16 3.81 -9.90
N THR A 104 4.58 5.01 -10.01
CA THR A 104 4.13 5.79 -8.85
C THR A 104 2.88 5.16 -8.22
N TYR A 105 2.67 5.36 -6.92
CA TYR A 105 1.48 4.83 -6.24
C TYR A 105 0.19 5.37 -6.86
N VAL A 106 0.13 6.67 -7.15
CA VAL A 106 -1.03 7.29 -7.79
C VAL A 106 -1.38 6.58 -9.11
N GLN A 107 -0.42 6.37 -10.00
CA GLN A 107 -0.65 5.72 -11.29
C GLN A 107 -0.97 4.22 -11.17
N ARG A 108 -0.34 3.51 -10.24
CA ARG A 108 -0.64 2.08 -9.98
C ARG A 108 -2.07 1.86 -9.52
N PHE A 109 -2.66 2.84 -8.82
CA PHE A 109 -4.06 2.84 -8.40
C PHE A 109 -4.97 3.59 -9.37
N ASN A 110 -4.63 3.65 -10.66
CA ASN A 110 -5.42 4.29 -11.71
C ASN A 110 -5.83 5.74 -11.38
N ASN A 111 -4.92 6.49 -10.73
CA ASN A 111 -5.13 7.87 -10.29
C ASN A 111 -6.32 8.05 -9.32
N PHE A 112 -6.78 6.99 -8.64
CA PHE A 112 -7.81 7.08 -7.59
C PHE A 112 -7.31 7.72 -6.29
N TYR A 113 -6.02 7.96 -6.20
CA TYR A 113 -5.38 8.75 -5.16
C TYR A 113 -4.76 10.00 -5.77
N GLN A 114 -4.69 11.05 -5.00
CA GLN A 114 -3.83 12.19 -5.27
C GLN A 114 -2.75 12.29 -4.18
N ASP A 115 -1.56 12.71 -4.56
CA ASP A 115 -0.47 13.08 -3.65
C ASP A 115 -0.34 14.61 -3.52
N LEU A 116 0.70 15.08 -2.87
CA LEU A 116 1.01 16.52 -2.75
C LEU A 116 2.01 17.01 -3.82
N GLY A 117 1.95 16.43 -5.02
CA GLY A 117 2.78 16.82 -6.16
C GLY A 117 4.18 16.21 -6.18
N ASN A 118 4.51 15.30 -5.27
CA ASN A 118 5.73 14.52 -5.32
C ASN A 118 5.52 13.10 -4.78
N VAL A 119 6.30 12.16 -5.30
CA VAL A 119 6.16 10.75 -4.96
C VAL A 119 6.52 10.51 -3.49
N GLY A 120 5.66 9.82 -2.78
CA GLY A 120 5.85 9.50 -1.37
C GLY A 120 5.26 10.50 -0.39
N THR A 121 4.66 11.59 -0.86
CA THR A 121 3.92 12.51 0.01
C THR A 121 2.56 11.93 0.43
N ALA A 122 1.84 12.60 1.31
CA ALA A 122 0.55 12.16 1.81
C ALA A 122 -0.44 11.86 0.67
N LEU A 123 -1.15 10.75 0.76
CA LEU A 123 -2.11 10.29 -0.24
C LEU A 123 -3.55 10.53 0.23
N ASN A 124 -4.37 11.09 -0.65
CA ASN A 124 -5.80 11.24 -0.44
C ASN A 124 -6.58 10.43 -1.48
N PRO A 125 -7.52 9.56 -1.09
CA PRO A 125 -8.41 8.92 -2.03
C PRO A 125 -9.39 9.95 -2.65
N ILE A 126 -9.53 9.96 -3.98
CA ILE A 126 -10.46 10.84 -4.70
C ILE A 126 -11.92 10.47 -4.41
N PHE A 127 -12.19 9.17 -4.30
CA PHE A 127 -13.51 8.65 -3.96
C PHE A 127 -13.53 8.19 -2.51
N PRO A 128 -14.67 8.24 -1.81
CA PRO A 128 -14.76 7.82 -0.41
C PRO A 128 -14.17 6.42 -0.21
N HIS A 129 -13.18 6.34 0.66
CA HIS A 129 -12.57 5.08 1.06
C HIS A 129 -13.15 4.65 2.40
N VAL A 130 -13.73 3.46 2.42
CA VAL A 130 -14.35 2.91 3.62
C VAL A 130 -13.36 2.00 4.33
N SER A 131 -13.01 2.33 5.56
CA SER A 131 -12.22 1.44 6.41
C SER A 131 -12.99 0.15 6.69
N GLU A 132 -12.35 -1.00 6.51
CA GLU A 132 -12.93 -2.30 6.87
C GLU A 132 -12.76 -2.64 8.38
N THR A 133 -12.12 -1.80 9.16
CA THR A 133 -11.91 -2.00 10.60
C THR A 133 -13.10 -1.49 11.39
N VAL A 134 -13.72 -2.38 12.16
CA VAL A 134 -14.89 -2.07 13.00
C VAL A 134 -14.50 -1.36 14.30
N GLY A 135 -13.40 -1.82 14.92
CA GLY A 135 -12.91 -1.29 16.19
C GLY A 135 -12.06 -0.03 16.04
N VAL A 136 -11.57 0.44 17.15
CA VAL A 136 -10.78 1.69 17.24
C VAL A 136 -9.53 1.64 16.37
N THR A 137 -9.21 2.76 15.70
CA THR A 137 -7.99 2.96 14.90
C THR A 137 -7.23 4.20 15.38
N THR A 138 -6.05 4.46 14.81
CA THR A 138 -5.32 5.72 15.07
C THR A 138 -6.05 6.94 14.55
N GLY A 139 -6.75 6.80 13.42
CA GLY A 139 -7.27 7.92 12.62
C GLY A 139 -6.26 8.46 11.59
N TYR A 140 -4.98 8.04 11.61
CA TYR A 140 -4.01 8.36 10.57
C TYR A 140 -4.10 7.33 9.43
N SER A 141 -4.18 7.79 8.19
CA SER A 141 -4.35 6.92 7.02
C SER A 141 -3.63 7.39 5.76
N VAL A 142 -3.09 8.62 5.73
CA VAL A 142 -2.52 9.20 4.50
C VAL A 142 -1.27 8.49 3.98
N TYR A 143 -0.59 7.69 4.81
CA TYR A 143 0.57 6.88 4.42
C TYR A 143 0.27 5.37 4.38
N ASP A 144 -0.91 4.92 4.79
CA ASP A 144 -1.32 3.52 4.74
C ASP A 144 -1.11 2.87 3.36
N PRO A 145 -1.41 3.53 2.21
CA PRO A 145 -1.22 2.92 0.90
C PRO A 145 0.23 2.51 0.62
N TYR A 146 1.23 3.17 1.22
CA TYR A 146 2.64 2.79 1.06
C TYR A 146 3.00 1.51 1.82
N PHE A 147 2.29 1.19 2.90
CA PHE A 147 2.45 -0.03 3.67
C PHE A 147 1.54 -1.16 3.19
N ASP A 148 0.27 -0.88 2.97
CA ASP A 148 -0.78 -1.88 2.73
C ASP A 148 -1.07 -2.11 1.24
N SER A 149 -0.26 -1.52 0.34
CA SER A 149 -0.46 -1.62 -1.13
C SER A 149 -0.38 -3.04 -1.69
N GLU A 150 0.21 -3.98 -0.96
CA GLU A 150 0.34 -5.37 -1.38
C GLU A 150 0.03 -6.28 -0.19
N ALA A 151 -0.96 -7.17 -0.35
CA ALA A 151 -1.24 -8.21 0.63
C ALA A 151 -0.07 -9.21 0.73
N PRO A 152 0.17 -9.83 1.89
CA PRO A 152 1.18 -10.86 2.03
C PRO A 152 0.92 -12.02 1.07
N VAL A 153 2.00 -12.46 0.40
CA VAL A 153 2.00 -13.61 -0.50
C VAL A 153 3.10 -14.58 -0.09
N TYR A 154 2.87 -15.87 -0.34
CA TYR A 154 3.81 -16.93 0.01
C TYR A 154 4.22 -17.66 -1.26
N PHE A 155 5.52 -17.85 -1.41
CA PHE A 155 6.07 -18.46 -2.62
C PHE A 155 6.30 -19.96 -2.45
N ASP A 156 6.27 -20.65 -3.58
CA ASP A 156 6.77 -22.00 -3.78
C ASP A 156 7.70 -21.99 -5.00
N SER A 157 9.01 -22.07 -4.77
CA SER A 157 10.00 -21.94 -5.82
C SER A 157 10.87 -23.19 -5.94
N LYS A 158 10.99 -23.75 -7.13
CA LYS A 158 11.87 -24.92 -7.39
C LYS A 158 13.36 -24.55 -7.41
N SER A 159 13.67 -23.30 -7.68
CA SER A 159 15.01 -22.72 -7.59
C SER A 159 14.96 -21.39 -6.83
N PRO A 160 16.07 -20.90 -6.24
CA PRO A 160 16.12 -19.56 -5.68
C PRO A 160 15.64 -18.53 -6.70
N TYR A 161 14.83 -17.61 -6.24
CA TYR A 161 14.26 -16.55 -7.04
C TYR A 161 14.72 -15.18 -6.51
N THR A 162 15.21 -14.34 -7.41
CA THR A 162 15.57 -12.96 -7.08
C THR A 162 15.01 -12.01 -8.13
N SER A 163 14.34 -10.96 -7.71
CA SER A 163 13.87 -9.89 -8.58
C SER A 163 14.47 -8.57 -8.14
N PHE A 164 15.00 -7.82 -9.11
CA PHE A 164 15.49 -6.46 -8.93
C PHE A 164 14.67 -5.53 -9.80
N ARG A 165 14.06 -4.52 -9.19
CA ARG A 165 13.43 -3.42 -9.89
C ARG A 165 14.09 -2.11 -9.48
N LEU A 166 14.50 -1.32 -10.48
CA LEU A 166 15.09 -0.01 -10.28
C LEU A 166 14.33 1.00 -11.14
N VAL A 167 13.97 2.13 -10.56
CA VAL A 167 13.40 3.26 -11.27
C VAL A 167 14.23 4.48 -10.97
N TRP A 168 14.72 5.13 -12.02
CA TRP A 168 15.35 6.44 -11.99
C TRP A 168 14.39 7.44 -12.60
N GLY A 169 13.63 8.13 -11.75
CA GLY A 169 12.84 9.26 -12.17
C GLY A 169 13.66 10.53 -12.21
N GLY A 170 13.30 11.43 -13.11
CA GLY A 170 13.90 12.75 -13.18
C GLY A 170 13.82 13.48 -11.83
N ASP A 171 14.66 14.49 -11.64
CA ASP A 171 14.74 15.31 -10.42
C ASP A 171 14.94 14.50 -9.13
N GLY A 172 15.71 13.40 -9.22
CA GLY A 172 16.10 12.62 -8.06
C GLY A 172 15.01 11.73 -7.46
N ARG A 173 14.02 11.33 -8.25
CA ARG A 173 13.02 10.35 -7.83
C ARG A 173 13.54 8.94 -8.06
N ALA A 174 13.92 8.24 -7.01
CA ALA A 174 14.44 6.88 -7.10
C ALA A 174 13.59 5.90 -6.28
N VAL A 175 13.20 4.83 -6.93
CA VAL A 175 12.51 3.69 -6.31
C VAL A 175 13.24 2.43 -6.67
N SER A 176 13.45 1.56 -5.70
CA SER A 176 13.95 0.22 -5.98
C SER A 176 13.13 -0.83 -5.23
N ARG A 177 13.20 -2.06 -5.71
CA ARG A 177 12.63 -3.23 -5.06
C ARG A 177 13.59 -4.39 -5.25
N ILE A 178 13.85 -5.08 -4.16
CA ILE A 178 14.61 -6.32 -4.14
C ILE A 178 13.72 -7.35 -3.48
N GLU A 179 13.43 -8.43 -4.20
CA GLU A 179 12.64 -9.53 -3.69
C GLU A 179 13.43 -10.83 -3.85
N TYR A 180 13.46 -11.62 -2.80
CA TYR A 180 14.13 -12.91 -2.77
C TYR A 180 13.23 -13.96 -2.16
N SER A 181 13.21 -15.15 -2.76
CA SER A 181 12.49 -16.31 -2.21
C SER A 181 13.23 -17.60 -2.48
N ARG A 182 13.22 -18.51 -1.51
CA ARG A 182 13.84 -19.82 -1.62
C ARG A 182 13.09 -20.86 -0.81
N ASN A 183 12.89 -22.03 -1.40
CA ASN A 183 12.50 -23.22 -0.66
C ASN A 183 13.74 -23.86 -0.01
N ILE A 184 13.73 -24.03 1.31
CA ILE A 184 14.74 -24.81 2.05
C ILE A 184 14.55 -26.30 1.74
N ASN A 185 13.30 -26.71 1.64
CA ASN A 185 12.85 -28.00 1.17
C ASN A 185 11.45 -27.86 0.54
N PRO A 186 10.86 -28.88 -0.09
CA PRO A 186 9.56 -28.76 -0.78
C PRO A 186 8.39 -28.29 0.10
N ARG A 187 8.58 -28.18 1.42
CA ARG A 187 7.53 -27.82 2.38
C ARG A 187 7.80 -26.54 3.14
N TRP A 188 8.99 -25.98 3.02
CA TRP A 188 9.38 -24.80 3.76
C TRP A 188 10.00 -23.75 2.84
N ASN A 189 9.31 -22.66 2.67
CA ASN A 189 9.76 -21.48 1.94
C ASN A 189 10.05 -20.33 2.91
N PHE A 190 11.01 -19.49 2.56
CA PHE A 190 11.24 -18.19 3.16
C PHE A 190 11.63 -17.16 2.10
N GLY A 191 11.38 -15.91 2.39
CA GLY A 191 11.77 -14.82 1.51
C GLY A 191 11.74 -13.48 2.19
N PHE A 192 12.23 -12.48 1.47
CA PHE A 192 12.16 -11.09 1.89
C PHE A 192 11.90 -10.17 0.70
N ASN A 193 11.33 -9.01 1.00
CA ASN A 193 11.13 -7.94 0.04
C ASN A 193 11.59 -6.62 0.69
N TYR A 194 12.42 -5.87 -0.01
CA TYR A 194 12.90 -4.56 0.43
C TYR A 194 12.56 -3.51 -0.64
N ARG A 195 11.87 -2.44 -0.22
CA ARG A 195 11.40 -1.37 -1.12
C ARG A 195 11.78 0.01 -0.57
N PRO A 196 12.97 0.51 -0.84
CA PRO A 196 13.31 1.90 -0.54
C PRO A 196 12.67 2.85 -1.56
N LEU A 197 12.22 4.01 -1.07
CA LEU A 197 11.76 5.14 -1.84
C LEU A 197 12.57 6.37 -1.40
N LEU A 198 13.35 6.92 -2.31
CA LEU A 198 14.22 8.07 -2.06
C LEU A 198 13.89 9.14 -3.10
N VAL A 199 13.26 10.23 -2.66
CA VAL A 199 12.75 11.27 -3.56
C VAL A 199 13.29 12.63 -3.11
N ASP A 200 13.93 13.35 -4.03
CA ASP A 200 14.44 14.68 -3.77
C ASP A 200 13.31 15.72 -3.79
N LYS A 201 13.53 16.84 -3.11
CA LYS A 201 12.67 18.02 -3.17
C LYS A 201 12.50 18.50 -4.61
N GLN A 202 11.32 18.99 -4.92
CA GLN A 202 10.99 19.61 -6.21
C GLN A 202 10.97 21.14 -6.12
N ILE A 203 11.09 21.71 -4.92
CA ILE A 203 11.05 23.13 -4.62
C ILE A 203 12.27 23.43 -3.76
N GLN A 204 13.02 24.48 -4.06
CA GLN A 204 14.23 24.90 -3.34
C GLN A 204 15.20 23.75 -3.05
N ARG A 205 15.42 22.92 -4.04
CA ARG A 205 16.36 21.82 -3.94
C ARG A 205 17.80 22.34 -3.91
N SER A 206 18.53 22.10 -2.84
CA SER A 206 19.91 22.52 -2.68
C SER A 206 20.89 21.70 -3.52
N GLY A 207 20.50 20.50 -3.95
CA GLY A 207 21.31 19.61 -4.76
C GLY A 207 20.81 18.18 -4.80
N LYS A 208 21.61 17.29 -5.39
CA LYS A 208 21.30 15.85 -5.41
C LYS A 208 21.35 15.29 -3.98
N GLY A 209 20.29 14.61 -3.57
CA GLY A 209 20.19 14.01 -2.23
C GLY A 209 19.51 14.91 -1.20
N ASP A 210 19.06 16.12 -1.58
CA ASP A 210 18.16 16.93 -0.75
C ASP A 210 16.77 16.32 -0.79
N ARG A 211 16.52 15.38 0.15
CA ARG A 211 15.35 14.48 0.13
C ARG A 211 14.10 15.16 0.64
N GLN A 212 13.01 15.04 -0.10
CA GLN A 212 11.65 15.28 0.40
C GLN A 212 11.10 14.04 1.08
N THR A 213 11.23 12.87 0.43
CA THR A 213 10.73 11.62 0.99
C THR A 213 11.84 10.60 1.15
N ILE A 214 11.87 9.97 2.31
CA ILE A 214 12.74 8.84 2.63
C ILE A 214 11.85 7.74 3.21
N SER A 215 11.71 6.63 2.51
CA SER A 215 10.93 5.49 2.97
C SER A 215 11.72 4.20 2.84
N HIS A 216 11.65 3.37 3.86
CA HIS A 216 12.22 2.04 3.87
C HIS A 216 11.15 1.04 4.30
N TYR A 217 10.77 0.17 3.38
CA TYR A 217 9.84 -0.91 3.63
C TYR A 217 10.56 -2.25 3.58
N TYR A 218 10.33 -3.07 4.58
CA TYR A 218 10.86 -4.43 4.72
C TYR A 218 9.70 -5.40 4.93
N ASP A 219 9.78 -6.54 4.28
CA ASP A 219 8.85 -7.65 4.43
C ASP A 219 9.64 -8.95 4.49
N LEU A 220 9.51 -9.69 5.59
CA LEU A 220 10.09 -11.02 5.79
C LEU A 220 8.94 -12.00 5.89
N TYR A 221 8.96 -13.06 5.11
CA TYR A 221 7.88 -14.04 5.10
C TYR A 221 8.41 -15.47 5.08
N SER A 222 7.61 -16.37 5.61
CA SER A 222 7.89 -17.81 5.61
C SER A 222 6.61 -18.61 5.58
N SER A 223 6.61 -19.74 4.90
CA SER A 223 5.52 -20.70 4.93
C SER A 223 6.04 -22.11 5.13
N TYR A 224 5.36 -22.88 5.97
CA TYR A 224 5.73 -24.27 6.27
C TYR A 224 4.51 -25.19 6.22
N ARG A 225 4.67 -26.37 5.63
CA ARG A 225 3.68 -27.46 5.62
C ARG A 225 4.27 -28.74 6.22
N SER A 226 3.50 -29.42 7.04
CA SER A 226 3.92 -30.73 7.57
C SER A 226 3.95 -31.82 6.49
N LYS A 227 4.65 -32.94 6.76
CA LYS A 227 4.77 -34.08 5.82
C LYS A 227 3.43 -34.68 5.40
N ASN A 228 2.43 -34.64 6.27
CA ASN A 228 1.09 -35.17 6.05
C ASN A 228 0.09 -34.10 5.58
N ASP A 229 0.57 -32.90 5.22
CA ASP A 229 -0.20 -31.72 4.79
C ASP A 229 -1.32 -31.27 5.78
N ARG A 230 -1.30 -31.79 7.02
CA ARG A 230 -2.33 -31.45 8.03
C ARG A 230 -2.05 -30.14 8.76
N TYR A 231 -0.80 -29.71 8.85
CA TYR A 231 -0.42 -28.47 9.50
C TYR A 231 0.20 -27.51 8.51
N LEU A 232 -0.30 -26.28 8.51
CA LEU A 232 0.23 -25.16 7.76
C LEU A 232 0.53 -24.02 8.72
N LEU A 233 1.70 -23.41 8.55
CA LEU A 233 2.11 -22.16 9.20
C LEU A 233 2.50 -21.15 8.11
N ALA A 234 1.96 -19.95 8.21
CA ALA A 234 2.36 -18.80 7.42
C ALA A 234 2.76 -17.67 8.39
N PHE A 235 3.88 -17.07 8.13
CA PHE A 235 4.49 -16.03 8.96
C PHE A 235 4.87 -14.85 8.08
N ASN A 236 4.62 -13.64 8.57
CA ASN A 236 5.03 -12.42 7.90
C ASN A 236 5.40 -11.35 8.93
N TYR A 237 6.52 -10.67 8.71
CA TYR A 237 6.90 -9.48 9.46
C TYR A 237 7.15 -8.33 8.50
N ARG A 238 6.39 -7.26 8.63
CA ARG A 238 6.47 -6.06 7.80
C ARG A 238 6.85 -4.85 8.63
N ARG A 239 7.71 -4.02 8.07
CA ARG A 239 8.09 -2.76 8.68
C ARG A 239 8.21 -1.68 7.61
N ILE A 240 7.62 -0.52 7.89
CA ILE A 240 7.90 0.70 7.15
C ILE A 240 8.38 1.79 8.12
N ARG A 241 9.32 2.59 7.65
CA ARG A 241 9.64 3.90 8.19
C ARG A 241 9.59 4.89 7.06
N HIS A 242 8.59 5.74 7.09
CA HIS A 242 8.27 6.70 6.04
C HIS A 242 8.39 8.11 6.60
N ARG A 243 9.27 8.93 6.01
CA ARG A 243 9.51 10.31 6.41
C ARG A 243 9.32 11.23 5.23
N VAL A 244 8.63 12.35 5.46
CA VAL A 244 8.39 13.39 4.47
C VAL A 244 8.83 14.72 5.07
N ASN A 245 9.74 15.42 4.38
CA ASN A 245 10.03 16.81 4.68
C ASN A 245 8.92 17.65 4.09
N GLU A 246 8.12 18.24 4.95
CA GLU A 246 6.94 19.02 4.59
C GLU A 246 7.34 20.42 4.13
N ASN A 247 6.74 20.86 3.04
CA ASN A 247 6.96 22.21 2.52
C ASN A 247 5.77 23.17 2.76
N GLY A 248 4.63 22.64 3.22
CA GLY A 248 3.41 23.43 3.41
C GLY A 248 2.80 24.01 2.12
N GLY A 249 3.30 23.58 0.94
CA GLY A 249 2.97 24.20 -0.33
C GLY A 249 3.86 25.43 -0.65
N ILE A 250 3.59 26.09 -1.77
CA ILE A 250 4.30 27.30 -2.23
C ILE A 250 3.48 28.55 -1.96
N LEU A 251 4.18 29.64 -1.67
CA LEU A 251 3.60 30.97 -1.66
C LEU A 251 3.23 31.37 -3.08
N LEU A 252 1.94 31.62 -3.33
CA LEU A 252 1.46 32.04 -4.63
C LEU A 252 1.76 33.54 -4.81
N THR A 253 2.66 33.85 -5.72
CA THR A 253 3.01 35.20 -6.14
C THR A 253 2.61 35.39 -7.60
N ARG A 254 2.67 36.63 -8.10
CA ARG A 254 2.47 36.90 -9.53
C ARG A 254 3.44 36.11 -10.39
N ASP A 255 4.73 36.04 -9.99
CA ASP A 255 5.77 35.37 -10.77
C ASP A 255 5.56 33.86 -10.80
N THR A 256 5.15 33.23 -9.68
CA THR A 256 4.80 31.80 -9.65
C THR A 256 3.61 31.49 -10.56
N THR A 257 2.61 32.36 -10.63
CA THR A 257 1.43 32.18 -11.48
C THR A 257 1.78 32.36 -12.97
N VAL A 258 2.59 33.39 -13.30
CA VAL A 258 3.04 33.64 -14.69
C VAL A 258 3.90 32.48 -15.22
N ASN A 259 4.74 31.88 -14.36
CA ASN A 259 5.58 30.72 -14.70
C ASN A 259 4.85 29.37 -14.56
N GLY A 260 3.51 29.37 -14.55
CA GLY A 260 2.69 28.17 -14.49
C GLY A 260 2.93 27.35 -13.23
N TYR A 261 3.21 27.99 -12.08
CA TYR A 261 3.55 27.42 -10.77
C TYR A 261 4.92 26.71 -10.70
N TYR A 262 5.73 26.66 -11.77
CA TYR A 262 7.04 26.00 -11.80
C TYR A 262 8.21 26.99 -11.68
N ASP A 263 7.97 28.14 -11.06
CA ASP A 263 9.03 29.10 -10.76
C ASP A 263 10.11 28.44 -9.89
N LEU A 264 11.37 28.55 -10.31
CA LEU A 264 12.52 28.02 -9.58
C LEU A 264 12.78 28.76 -8.25
N ASN A 265 12.29 30.02 -8.16
CA ASN A 265 12.40 30.85 -6.96
C ASN A 265 11.18 30.74 -6.03
N ALA A 266 10.24 29.83 -6.34
CA ALA A 266 9.06 29.64 -5.49
C ALA A 266 9.47 29.33 -4.04
N GLN A 267 8.87 30.07 -3.11
CA GLN A 267 9.15 29.93 -1.68
C GLN A 267 8.14 28.98 -1.04
N PRO A 268 8.56 27.93 -0.34
CA PRO A 268 7.65 27.12 0.47
C PRO A 268 7.26 27.86 1.77
N TYR A 269 6.17 27.41 2.37
CA TYR A 269 5.79 27.91 3.69
C TYR A 269 6.67 27.34 4.80
N LEU A 270 7.06 26.05 4.69
CA LEU A 270 7.80 25.30 5.72
C LEU A 270 9.14 24.83 5.17
N LEU A 271 10.23 24.98 5.91
CA LEU A 271 11.58 24.58 5.52
C LEU A 271 12.15 23.43 6.37
N ALA A 272 11.74 23.32 7.65
CA ALA A 272 12.27 22.36 8.60
C ALA A 272 11.24 21.32 9.09
N ALA A 273 9.98 21.46 8.67
CA ALA A 273 8.89 20.58 9.10
C ALA A 273 9.05 19.17 8.51
N GLN A 274 8.74 18.15 9.31
CA GLN A 274 8.85 16.76 8.94
C GLN A 274 7.70 15.94 9.51
N SER A 275 7.00 15.19 8.64
CA SER A 275 6.09 14.12 9.03
C SER A 275 6.79 12.77 8.99
N GLU A 276 6.52 11.90 9.96
CA GLU A 276 7.05 10.53 10.00
C GLU A 276 5.95 9.56 10.39
N GLU A 277 5.81 8.47 9.63
CA GLU A 277 5.07 7.29 10.04
C GLU A 277 6.01 6.09 10.13
N GLN A 278 5.94 5.37 11.25
CA GLN A 278 6.56 4.07 11.42
C GLN A 278 5.49 3.03 11.75
N LYS A 279 5.39 1.98 10.94
CA LYS A 279 4.45 0.88 11.16
C LYS A 279 5.21 -0.43 11.16
N ASN A 280 5.01 -1.25 12.20
CA ASN A 280 5.57 -2.59 12.33
C ASN A 280 4.40 -3.54 12.51
N ALA A 281 4.37 -4.61 11.74
CA ALA A 281 3.31 -5.62 11.80
C ALA A 281 3.92 -7.01 11.77
N LEU A 282 3.64 -7.78 12.80
CA LEU A 282 3.92 -9.21 12.87
C LEU A 282 2.60 -9.94 12.63
N HIS A 283 2.60 -10.89 11.73
CA HIS A 283 1.45 -11.71 11.40
C HIS A 283 1.83 -13.19 11.42
N VAL A 284 0.99 -14.01 12.06
CA VAL A 284 1.12 -15.48 12.11
C VAL A 284 -0.24 -16.08 11.82
N PHE A 285 -0.32 -16.89 10.80
CA PHE A 285 -1.48 -17.73 10.51
C PHE A 285 -1.08 -19.20 10.62
N GLN A 286 -1.83 -19.98 11.38
CA GLN A 286 -1.62 -21.41 11.48
C GLN A 286 -2.94 -22.17 11.46
N GLN A 287 -2.90 -23.34 10.85
CA GLN A 287 -4.07 -24.22 10.80
C GLN A 287 -3.68 -25.66 10.96
N TYR A 288 -4.60 -26.43 11.55
CA TYR A 288 -4.51 -27.88 11.65
C TYR A 288 -5.75 -28.54 11.08
N GLN A 289 -5.57 -29.36 10.04
CA GLN A 289 -6.63 -30.08 9.37
C GLN A 289 -6.87 -31.42 10.06
N LEU A 290 -8.02 -31.57 10.73
CA LEU A 290 -8.51 -32.85 11.26
C LEU A 290 -9.16 -33.67 10.14
N ALA A 291 -10.02 -33.03 9.37
CA ALA A 291 -10.66 -33.52 8.16
C ALA A 291 -10.88 -32.33 7.20
N SER A 292 -11.18 -32.60 5.91
CA SER A 292 -11.48 -31.52 4.95
C SER A 292 -12.61 -30.61 5.43
N PRO A 293 -13.73 -31.14 5.96
CA PRO A 293 -14.80 -30.30 6.47
C PRO A 293 -14.54 -29.73 7.88
N PHE A 294 -13.45 -30.12 8.56
CA PHE A 294 -13.17 -29.63 9.91
C PHE A 294 -11.68 -29.34 10.14
N GLN A 295 -11.38 -28.06 10.27
CA GLN A 295 -10.05 -27.54 10.49
C GLN A 295 -10.07 -26.53 11.63
N LEU A 296 -9.05 -26.55 12.48
CA LEU A 296 -8.81 -25.53 13.48
C LEU A 296 -7.81 -24.53 12.93
N TYR A 297 -7.99 -23.26 13.22
CA TYR A 297 -7.02 -22.24 12.87
C TYR A 297 -6.85 -21.20 13.97
N HIS A 298 -5.70 -20.56 13.93
CA HIS A 298 -5.35 -19.45 14.79
C HIS A 298 -4.63 -18.38 13.96
N ARG A 299 -4.96 -17.11 14.21
CA ARG A 299 -4.29 -15.94 13.64
C ARG A 299 -3.86 -15.02 14.77
N LEU A 300 -2.61 -14.56 14.69
CA LEU A 300 -2.04 -13.57 15.61
C LEU A 300 -1.53 -12.40 14.78
N ASP A 301 -2.01 -11.19 15.10
CA ASP A 301 -1.50 -9.95 14.54
C ASP A 301 -1.01 -9.04 15.66
N ILE A 302 0.22 -8.54 15.55
CA ILE A 302 0.78 -7.54 16.46
C ILE A 302 1.19 -6.35 15.60
N THR A 303 0.55 -5.20 15.81
CA THR A 303 0.86 -3.99 15.05
C THR A 303 1.23 -2.86 16.01
N LYS A 304 2.27 -2.13 15.65
CA LYS A 304 2.62 -0.85 16.28
C LYS A 304 2.73 0.20 15.18
N GLN A 305 1.95 1.27 15.31
CA GLN A 305 1.99 2.45 14.45
C GLN A 305 2.42 3.66 15.26
N ILE A 306 3.30 4.49 14.71
CA ILE A 306 3.82 5.70 15.33
C ILE A 306 3.72 6.79 14.27
N ASN A 307 2.98 7.85 14.55
CA ASN A 307 2.92 9.04 13.73
C ASN A 307 3.55 10.20 14.48
N ARG A 308 4.40 10.98 13.82
CA ARG A 308 5.10 12.15 14.40
C ARG A 308 5.08 13.30 13.40
N PHE A 309 4.92 14.50 13.96
CA PHE A 309 5.23 15.76 13.30
C PHE A 309 6.34 16.45 14.07
N LYS A 310 7.36 16.94 13.38
CA LYS A 310 8.50 17.64 13.96
C LYS A 310 8.73 18.92 13.22
N ASP A 311 9.05 19.98 13.94
CA ASP A 311 9.45 21.27 13.36
C ASP A 311 10.43 22.00 14.29
N LYS A 312 11.32 22.79 13.70
CA LYS A 312 12.31 23.62 14.45
C LYS A 312 12.31 25.07 14.02
N ALA A 313 11.38 25.49 13.20
CA ALA A 313 11.51 26.68 12.39
C ALA A 313 10.56 27.82 12.80
N ASN A 314 10.23 27.93 14.07
CA ASN A 314 9.40 29.03 14.59
C ASN A 314 9.95 30.46 14.32
N SER A 315 11.23 30.58 13.90
CA SER A 315 11.87 31.85 13.50
C SER A 315 11.74 32.19 12.01
N GLU A 316 11.13 31.32 11.19
CA GLU A 316 11.03 31.52 9.75
C GLU A 316 9.89 32.49 9.39
N THR A 317 10.13 33.40 8.47
CA THR A 317 9.19 34.47 8.06
C THR A 317 7.85 33.93 7.56
N ASN A 318 7.85 32.73 6.92
CA ASN A 318 6.64 32.14 6.33
C ASN A 318 5.92 31.16 7.25
N TYR A 319 6.58 30.71 8.30
CA TYR A 319 6.02 29.77 9.26
C TYR A 319 4.73 30.27 9.90
N HIS A 320 4.73 31.51 10.40
CA HIS A 320 3.54 32.12 11.02
C HIS A 320 2.45 32.48 10.02
N LYS A 321 2.73 32.44 8.71
CA LYS A 321 1.69 32.55 7.67
C LYS A 321 0.98 31.22 7.46
N TYR A 322 1.63 30.11 7.77
CA TYR A 322 1.06 28.78 7.66
C TYR A 322 0.37 28.36 8.95
N PHE A 323 1.07 28.41 10.07
CA PHE A 323 0.52 28.13 11.39
C PHE A 323 0.10 29.43 12.08
N THR A 324 -1.20 29.72 12.04
CA THR A 324 -1.78 30.93 12.63
C THR A 324 -2.04 30.80 14.13
N PHE A 325 -2.01 29.57 14.65
CA PHE A 325 -2.22 29.23 16.05
C PHE A 325 -1.00 28.49 16.61
N THR A 326 -0.61 28.85 17.81
CA THR A 326 0.39 28.14 18.60
C THR A 326 -0.21 27.90 19.99
N ASN A 327 -0.16 26.65 20.44
CA ASN A 327 -0.67 26.29 21.76
C ASN A 327 0.23 26.89 22.84
N ASN A 328 -0.34 27.74 23.70
CA ASN A 328 0.41 28.41 24.77
C ASN A 328 0.53 27.59 26.07
N ASP A 329 0.23 26.30 25.98
CA ASP A 329 0.37 25.38 27.09
C ASP A 329 1.86 25.24 27.50
N PRO A 330 2.21 25.46 28.78
CA PRO A 330 3.61 25.42 29.24
C PRO A 330 4.27 24.01 29.08
N ASP A 331 3.47 22.96 28.96
CA ASP A 331 3.98 21.59 28.77
C ASP A 331 4.36 21.29 27.32
N ILE A 332 4.02 22.17 26.37
CA ILE A 332 4.28 22.03 24.96
C ILE A 332 5.50 22.84 24.53
N ASP A 333 6.56 22.17 24.10
CA ASP A 333 7.74 22.83 23.53
C ASP A 333 7.45 23.28 22.08
N THR A 334 7.06 24.54 21.93
CA THR A 334 6.78 25.13 20.61
C THR A 334 8.04 25.54 19.85
N ALA A 335 9.22 25.53 20.49
CA ALA A 335 10.49 25.81 19.83
C ALA A 335 11.06 24.55 19.14
N ASN A 336 10.81 23.36 19.71
CA ASN A 336 11.21 22.06 19.17
C ASN A 336 9.99 21.15 19.09
N VAL A 337 9.10 21.45 18.17
CA VAL A 337 7.86 20.70 17.97
C VAL A 337 8.15 19.21 17.74
N SER A 338 7.46 18.35 18.50
CA SER A 338 7.54 16.90 18.39
C SER A 338 6.22 16.27 18.77
N ASP A 339 5.17 16.60 18.03
CA ASP A 339 3.81 16.13 18.24
C ASP A 339 3.64 14.71 17.69
N GLY A 340 2.68 13.97 18.23
CA GLY A 340 2.32 12.68 17.62
C GLY A 340 1.64 11.69 18.54
N MET A 341 1.40 10.51 17.97
CA MET A 341 0.67 9.42 18.61
C MET A 341 1.36 8.08 18.35
N ASP A 342 1.39 7.24 19.37
CA ASP A 342 1.74 5.82 19.29
C ASP A 342 0.47 4.99 19.44
N PHE A 343 0.32 3.96 18.64
CA PHE A 343 -0.79 3.03 18.71
C PHE A 343 -0.30 1.59 18.57
N LYS A 344 -0.71 0.74 19.48
CA LYS A 344 -0.35 -0.67 19.47
C LYS A 344 -1.61 -1.53 19.53
N THR A 345 -1.65 -2.59 18.73
CA THR A 345 -2.71 -3.60 18.79
C THR A 345 -2.12 -5.00 18.85
N ILE A 346 -2.80 -5.90 19.58
CA ILE A 346 -2.55 -7.34 19.57
C ILE A 346 -3.90 -8.00 19.30
N VAL A 347 -3.97 -8.76 18.22
CA VAL A 347 -5.18 -9.47 17.79
C VAL A 347 -4.91 -10.96 17.86
N ASN A 348 -5.76 -11.68 18.59
CA ASN A 348 -5.81 -13.13 18.62
C ASN A 348 -7.16 -13.58 18.07
N GLU A 349 -7.14 -14.36 17.00
CA GLU A 349 -8.33 -14.96 16.40
C GLU A 349 -8.19 -16.47 16.39
N VAL A 350 -9.15 -17.16 16.99
CA VAL A 350 -9.23 -18.62 17.01
C VAL A 350 -10.56 -19.04 16.40
N GLY A 351 -10.50 -19.99 15.49
CA GLY A 351 -11.70 -20.39 14.79
C GLY A 351 -11.65 -21.80 14.23
N ILE A 352 -12.79 -22.19 13.72
CA ILE A 352 -13.00 -23.40 12.93
C ILE A 352 -13.30 -23.01 11.50
N LYS A 353 -12.85 -23.83 10.57
CA LYS A 353 -13.17 -23.66 9.13
C LYS A 353 -13.22 -25.01 8.43
N GLY A 354 -13.81 -25.05 7.26
CA GLY A 354 -13.84 -26.28 6.48
C GLY A 354 -14.48 -26.11 5.11
N ASN A 355 -14.31 -27.14 4.29
CA ASN A 355 -14.96 -27.26 2.99
C ASN A 355 -15.92 -28.45 2.99
N ALA A 356 -17.16 -28.20 2.61
CA ALA A 356 -18.20 -29.21 2.41
C ALA A 356 -18.75 -29.05 0.99
N ALA A 357 -18.34 -29.91 0.07
CA ALA A 357 -18.63 -29.80 -1.36
C ALA A 357 -18.25 -28.42 -1.93
N PHE A 358 -19.20 -27.63 -2.40
CA PHE A 358 -19.01 -26.30 -2.96
C PHE A 358 -19.05 -25.16 -1.92
N LEU A 359 -19.24 -25.50 -0.64
CA LEU A 359 -19.32 -24.53 0.46
C LEU A 359 -18.04 -24.53 1.27
N PHE A 360 -17.40 -23.38 1.38
CA PHE A 360 -16.45 -23.06 2.44
C PHE A 360 -17.17 -22.33 3.56
N TYR A 361 -16.81 -22.63 4.81
CA TYR A 361 -17.31 -21.91 5.97
C TYR A 361 -16.19 -21.69 6.99
N SER A 362 -16.30 -20.61 7.75
CA SER A 362 -15.51 -20.37 8.96
C SER A 362 -16.34 -19.67 10.01
N PHE A 363 -16.01 -19.92 11.26
CA PHE A 363 -16.51 -19.21 12.40
C PHE A 363 -15.36 -18.96 13.39
N TYR A 364 -15.31 -17.77 13.98
CA TYR A 364 -14.23 -17.38 14.87
C TYR A 364 -14.67 -16.51 16.04
N TYR A 365 -13.86 -16.56 17.08
CA TYR A 365 -13.82 -15.59 18.15
C TYR A 365 -12.48 -14.86 18.08
N LYS A 366 -12.54 -13.51 18.17
CA LYS A 366 -11.37 -12.66 18.06
C LYS A 366 -11.31 -11.71 19.26
N ILE A 367 -10.16 -11.67 19.93
CA ILE A 367 -9.83 -10.71 20.98
C ILE A 367 -8.80 -9.74 20.40
N ARG A 368 -9.08 -8.46 20.51
CA ARG A 368 -8.16 -7.39 20.12
C ARG A 368 -7.92 -6.49 21.32
N THR A 369 -6.66 -6.43 21.78
CA THR A 369 -6.23 -5.41 22.73
C THR A 369 -5.63 -4.24 21.96
N TYR A 370 -5.85 -3.04 22.45
CA TYR A 370 -5.24 -1.84 21.92
C TYR A 370 -4.73 -0.95 23.03
N SER A 371 -3.70 -0.18 22.74
CA SER A 371 -3.23 0.91 23.59
C SER A 371 -2.77 2.07 22.72
N THR A 372 -3.09 3.30 23.13
CA THR A 372 -2.63 4.52 22.48
C THR A 372 -1.90 5.40 23.49
N PHE A 373 -0.94 6.14 22.98
CA PHE A 373 -0.23 7.15 23.73
C PHE A 373 -0.09 8.42 22.88
N ASN A 374 -0.67 9.49 23.36
CA ASN A 374 -0.43 10.84 22.84
C ASN A 374 0.36 11.61 23.90
N ARG A 375 1.47 12.21 23.52
CA ARG A 375 2.46 12.80 24.43
C ARG A 375 1.87 13.86 25.38
N TYR A 376 0.87 14.59 24.91
CA TYR A 376 0.32 15.74 25.63
C TYR A 376 -1.14 15.57 26.05
N VAL A 377 -1.75 14.42 25.82
CA VAL A 377 -3.14 14.17 26.23
C VAL A 377 -3.12 13.49 27.60
N ASP A 378 -3.66 14.16 28.58
CA ASP A 378 -3.85 13.61 29.93
C ASP A 378 -5.07 12.68 29.92
N GLU A 379 -4.90 11.44 30.47
CA GLU A 379 -5.95 10.45 30.55
C GLU A 379 -7.16 10.92 31.37
N THR A 380 -6.97 11.85 32.30
CA THR A 380 -8.04 12.39 33.15
C THR A 380 -8.99 13.33 32.39
N LEU A 381 -8.54 13.86 31.24
CA LEU A 381 -9.34 14.76 30.38
C LEU A 381 -10.18 13.99 29.34
N LEU A 382 -9.96 12.68 29.21
CA LEU A 382 -10.61 11.89 28.19
C LEU A 382 -11.90 11.25 28.70
N SER A 383 -12.97 11.38 27.93
CA SER A 383 -14.22 10.64 28.15
C SER A 383 -14.12 9.15 27.76
N PHE A 384 -12.99 8.72 27.16
CA PHE A 384 -12.73 7.37 26.68
C PHE A 384 -11.34 6.88 27.14
N LYS A 385 -11.18 5.54 27.17
CA LYS A 385 -9.94 4.90 27.62
C LYS A 385 -8.88 4.89 26.52
N ASN A 386 -7.62 5.20 26.88
CA ASN A 386 -6.47 5.10 26.00
C ASN A 386 -6.06 3.67 25.68
N ASP A 387 -6.56 2.70 26.44
CA ASP A 387 -6.35 1.27 26.22
C ASP A 387 -7.67 0.51 26.38
N GLY A 388 -7.73 -0.66 25.79
CA GLY A 388 -8.93 -1.47 25.89
C GLY A 388 -8.83 -2.83 25.26
N VAL A 389 -9.91 -3.59 25.47
CA VAL A 389 -10.12 -4.91 24.90
C VAL A 389 -11.41 -4.94 24.11
N GLU A 390 -11.31 -5.38 22.89
CA GLU A 390 -12.43 -5.55 21.98
C GLU A 390 -12.63 -7.04 21.68
N ASN A 391 -13.87 -7.51 21.83
CA ASN A 391 -14.23 -8.91 21.63
C ASN A 391 -15.15 -9.03 20.44
N TYR A 392 -14.80 -9.86 19.48
CA TYR A 392 -15.54 -10.05 18.25
C TYR A 392 -15.99 -11.50 18.09
N VAL A 393 -17.12 -11.65 17.44
CA VAL A 393 -17.54 -12.91 16.83
C VAL A 393 -17.72 -12.68 15.35
N GLY A 394 -17.35 -13.66 14.54
CA GLY A 394 -17.47 -13.49 13.12
C GLY A 394 -17.36 -14.79 12.35
N GLY A 395 -17.62 -14.71 11.07
CA GLY A 395 -17.54 -15.85 10.18
C GLY A 395 -17.56 -15.46 8.71
N LYS A 396 -17.05 -16.37 7.89
CA LYS A 396 -17.02 -16.24 6.44
C LYS A 396 -17.65 -17.48 5.81
N ILE A 397 -18.48 -17.26 4.82
CA ILE A 397 -19.01 -18.29 3.94
C ILE A 397 -18.58 -18.00 2.51
N ALA A 398 -18.26 -19.04 1.73
CA ALA A 398 -18.01 -18.89 0.30
C ALA A 398 -18.60 -20.06 -0.45
N PHE A 399 -19.49 -19.76 -1.39
CA PHE A 399 -20.00 -20.73 -2.35
C PHE A 399 -19.15 -20.66 -3.61
N GLN A 400 -18.54 -21.78 -3.97
CA GLN A 400 -17.59 -21.89 -5.08
C GLN A 400 -18.15 -22.85 -6.13
N PHE A 401 -18.60 -22.31 -7.25
CA PHE A 401 -19.18 -23.08 -8.36
C PHE A 401 -18.17 -23.16 -9.50
N ASP A 402 -17.04 -23.81 -9.26
CA ASP A 402 -15.90 -23.92 -10.20
C ASP A 402 -15.52 -22.57 -10.84
N THR A 403 -15.61 -22.47 -12.17
CA THR A 403 -15.34 -21.23 -12.92
C THR A 403 -16.57 -20.36 -13.16
N LEU A 404 -17.76 -20.79 -12.74
CA LEU A 404 -19.02 -20.13 -13.06
C LEU A 404 -19.35 -19.00 -12.10
N ALA A 405 -19.15 -19.21 -10.81
CA ALA A 405 -19.47 -18.19 -9.82
C ALA A 405 -18.75 -18.44 -8.49
N GLU A 406 -18.42 -17.37 -7.82
CA GLU A 406 -18.03 -17.35 -6.43
C GLU A 406 -18.88 -16.31 -5.69
N LEU A 407 -19.59 -16.74 -4.68
CA LEU A 407 -20.31 -15.86 -3.76
C LEU A 407 -19.68 -15.97 -2.38
N THR A 408 -19.15 -14.87 -1.86
CA THR A 408 -18.53 -14.80 -0.54
C THR A 408 -19.35 -13.89 0.36
N GLY A 409 -19.61 -14.32 1.58
CA GLY A 409 -20.20 -13.52 2.64
C GLY A 409 -19.23 -13.46 3.84
N HIS A 410 -19.09 -12.30 4.47
CA HIS A 410 -18.34 -12.12 5.70
C HIS A 410 -19.14 -11.26 6.67
N ALA A 411 -19.29 -11.75 7.88
CA ALA A 411 -19.92 -11.01 8.97
C ALA A 411 -18.97 -10.98 10.16
N GLU A 412 -18.83 -9.81 10.77
CA GLU A 412 -18.07 -9.59 11.99
C GLU A 412 -18.85 -8.65 12.91
N TYR A 413 -19.01 -9.03 14.14
CA TYR A 413 -19.73 -8.28 15.16
C TYR A 413 -18.82 -8.05 16.37
N LEU A 414 -18.60 -6.80 16.73
CA LEU A 414 -17.96 -6.39 17.97
C LEU A 414 -19.03 -6.35 19.08
N LEU A 415 -18.75 -6.98 20.20
CA LEU A 415 -19.76 -7.22 21.26
C LEU A 415 -20.30 -5.93 21.92
N ASP A 416 -19.90 -4.77 21.47
CA ASP A 416 -20.41 -3.46 21.90
C ASP A 416 -21.45 -2.84 20.95
N GLY A 417 -21.84 -3.54 19.88
CA GLY A 417 -22.85 -3.11 18.93
C GLY A 417 -22.34 -2.73 17.54
N ASN A 418 -21.02 -2.57 17.36
CA ASN A 418 -20.44 -2.26 16.07
C ASN A 418 -20.28 -3.53 15.21
N TYR A 419 -20.37 -3.40 13.88
CA TYR A 419 -20.38 -4.56 13.00
C TYR A 419 -19.87 -4.27 11.59
N ARG A 420 -19.53 -5.34 10.88
CA ARG A 420 -19.27 -5.33 9.44
C ARG A 420 -19.98 -6.51 8.79
N LEU A 421 -20.73 -6.22 7.73
CA LEU A 421 -21.33 -7.18 6.83
C LEU A 421 -20.81 -6.92 5.43
N GLN A 422 -20.30 -7.94 4.77
CA GLN A 422 -19.77 -7.84 3.41
C GLN A 422 -20.23 -9.03 2.59
N ALA A 423 -20.63 -8.76 1.35
CA ALA A 423 -20.93 -9.80 0.36
C ALA A 423 -20.25 -9.47 -0.95
N GLU A 424 -19.69 -10.47 -1.61
CA GLU A 424 -19.01 -10.33 -2.91
C GLU A 424 -19.46 -11.47 -3.83
N LEU A 425 -19.91 -11.11 -5.03
CA LEU A 425 -20.25 -12.02 -6.10
C LEU A 425 -19.27 -11.82 -7.26
N LYS A 426 -18.61 -12.88 -7.67
CA LYS A 426 -17.74 -12.91 -8.86
C LYS A 426 -18.27 -13.95 -9.84
N THR A 427 -18.57 -13.49 -11.06
CA THR A 427 -18.93 -14.36 -12.18
C THR A 427 -18.13 -13.95 -13.45
N PRO A 428 -18.13 -14.73 -14.51
CA PRO A 428 -17.52 -14.33 -15.78
C PRO A 428 -18.14 -13.07 -16.39
N TRP A 429 -19.36 -12.71 -16.02
CA TRP A 429 -20.14 -11.61 -16.64
C TRP A 429 -20.57 -10.51 -15.66
N LEU A 430 -20.44 -10.71 -14.34
CA LEU A 430 -20.80 -9.73 -13.30
C LEU A 430 -19.86 -9.85 -12.11
N ASP A 431 -19.32 -8.72 -11.65
CA ASP A 431 -18.76 -8.55 -10.31
C ASP A 431 -19.67 -7.62 -9.51
N ALA A 432 -20.02 -8.01 -8.29
CA ALA A 432 -20.77 -7.16 -7.37
C ALA A 432 -20.18 -7.28 -5.97
N LYS A 433 -20.10 -6.16 -5.24
CA LYS A 433 -19.67 -6.10 -3.86
C LYS A 433 -20.60 -5.18 -3.08
N GLY A 434 -21.08 -5.66 -1.94
CA GLY A 434 -21.84 -4.89 -0.98
C GLY A 434 -21.16 -4.92 0.38
N MET A 435 -21.15 -3.79 1.09
CA MET A 435 -20.62 -3.68 2.43
C MET A 435 -21.49 -2.75 3.28
N SER A 436 -21.79 -3.18 4.49
CA SER A 436 -22.43 -2.37 5.53
C SER A 436 -21.56 -2.46 6.79
N ILE A 437 -21.15 -1.32 7.30
CA ILE A 437 -20.27 -1.24 8.46
C ILE A 437 -20.72 -0.13 9.41
N LEU A 438 -20.75 -0.43 10.69
CA LEU A 438 -20.79 0.54 11.77
C LEU A 438 -19.46 0.44 12.52
N ALA A 439 -18.61 1.48 12.40
CA ALA A 439 -17.24 1.48 12.90
C ALA A 439 -17.03 2.55 13.95
N LYS A 440 -16.20 2.24 14.95
CA LYS A 440 -15.77 3.23 15.93
C LYS A 440 -14.92 4.34 15.28
N PRO A 441 -14.98 5.58 15.77
CA PRO A 441 -14.07 6.63 15.35
C PRO A 441 -12.62 6.29 15.70
N GLY A 442 -11.68 6.84 14.95
CA GLY A 442 -10.27 6.79 15.31
C GLY A 442 -9.93 7.66 16.52
N PHE A 443 -8.78 7.45 17.16
CA PHE A 443 -8.35 8.27 18.31
C PHE A 443 -8.04 9.70 17.92
N LEU A 444 -7.40 9.94 16.77
CA LEU A 444 -7.01 11.29 16.36
C LEU A 444 -8.17 12.29 16.36
N PRO A 445 -9.33 12.03 15.72
CA PRO A 445 -10.46 12.95 15.78
C PRO A 445 -11.12 13.04 17.16
N LEU A 446 -10.99 12.03 18.02
CA LEU A 446 -11.54 12.06 19.37
C LEU A 446 -10.71 12.95 20.31
N ALA A 447 -9.39 12.76 20.32
CA ALA A 447 -8.52 13.57 21.16
C ALA A 447 -7.15 13.76 20.55
N TYR A 448 -6.71 14.98 20.52
CA TYR A 448 -5.37 15.35 20.11
C TYR A 448 -4.91 16.60 20.85
N ARG A 449 -3.64 16.64 21.22
CA ARG A 449 -2.99 17.81 21.79
C ARG A 449 -1.59 17.91 21.22
N GLY A 450 -1.32 19.00 20.55
CA GLY A 450 -0.05 19.29 19.91
C GLY A 450 0.21 20.80 19.85
N SER A 451 1.30 21.17 19.23
CA SER A 451 1.76 22.56 19.16
C SER A 451 0.83 23.48 18.37
N HIS A 452 0.13 22.95 17.36
CA HIS A 452 -0.71 23.74 16.45
C HIS A 452 -2.18 23.35 16.46
N ASN A 453 -2.52 22.26 17.14
CA ASN A 453 -3.89 21.73 17.16
C ASN A 453 -4.17 21.08 18.50
N SER A 454 -5.40 21.26 19.02
CA SER A 454 -5.84 20.65 20.26
C SER A 454 -7.35 20.51 20.27
N TRP A 455 -7.85 19.31 20.60
CA TRP A 455 -9.30 19.05 20.76
C TRP A 455 -9.55 17.81 21.60
N VAL A 456 -10.75 17.76 22.19
CA VAL A 456 -11.37 16.58 22.79
C VAL A 456 -12.82 16.56 22.32
N ASN A 457 -13.23 15.47 21.68
CA ASN A 457 -14.56 15.27 21.10
C ASN A 457 -15.16 13.96 21.58
N ASP A 458 -16.49 13.90 21.62
CA ASP A 458 -17.28 12.72 21.90
C ASP A 458 -18.07 12.33 20.62
N PHE A 459 -17.38 11.73 19.65
CA PHE A 459 -17.98 11.33 18.37
C PHE A 459 -18.55 9.92 18.45
N SER A 460 -19.71 9.73 17.84
CA SER A 460 -20.36 8.46 17.71
C SER A 460 -19.75 7.60 16.60
N SER A 461 -20.13 6.31 16.55
CA SER A 461 -19.72 5.39 15.48
C SER A 461 -20.23 5.85 14.12
N VAL A 462 -19.39 5.70 13.11
CA VAL A 462 -19.68 6.06 11.71
C VAL A 462 -20.33 4.89 11.00
N PHE A 463 -21.49 5.13 10.42
CA PHE A 463 -22.19 4.14 9.60
C PHE A 463 -21.89 4.34 8.12
N THR A 464 -21.54 3.26 7.44
CA THR A 464 -21.25 3.26 6.00
C THR A 464 -21.92 2.11 5.29
N ASN A 465 -22.62 2.40 4.20
CA ASN A 465 -23.08 1.42 3.22
C ASN A 465 -22.39 1.70 1.87
N GLN A 466 -21.86 0.66 1.25
CA GLN A 466 -21.32 0.72 -0.10
C GLN A 466 -21.85 -0.43 -0.93
N LEU A 467 -22.29 -0.12 -2.13
CA LEU A 467 -22.68 -1.09 -3.15
C LEU A 467 -21.95 -0.75 -4.44
N GLU A 468 -21.35 -1.74 -5.06
CA GLU A 468 -20.74 -1.61 -6.38
C GLU A 468 -21.02 -2.85 -7.23
N ALA A 469 -21.27 -2.62 -8.53
CA ALA A 469 -21.52 -3.69 -9.48
C ALA A 469 -20.98 -3.32 -10.87
N TYR A 470 -20.36 -4.29 -11.54
CA TYR A 470 -19.76 -4.13 -12.86
C TYR A 470 -20.10 -5.32 -13.74
N LEU A 471 -20.74 -5.07 -14.88
CA LEU A 471 -20.93 -6.05 -15.93
C LEU A 471 -19.61 -6.25 -16.69
N LYS A 472 -19.42 -7.45 -17.25
CA LYS A 472 -18.27 -7.81 -18.08
C LYS A 472 -18.76 -8.37 -19.40
N VAL A 473 -18.74 -7.55 -20.43
CA VAL A 473 -19.21 -7.94 -21.76
C VAL A 473 -18.03 -7.98 -22.71
N LYS A 474 -17.80 -9.13 -23.33
CA LYS A 474 -16.75 -9.33 -24.34
C LYS A 474 -17.38 -9.67 -25.68
N TRP A 475 -17.18 -8.79 -26.65
CA TRP A 475 -17.67 -8.99 -28.02
C TRP A 475 -16.53 -8.84 -29.04
N GLY A 476 -15.99 -9.95 -29.47
CA GLY A 476 -14.86 -9.98 -30.40
C GLY A 476 -13.64 -9.21 -29.89
N ARG A 477 -13.38 -8.03 -30.43
CA ARG A 477 -12.24 -7.16 -30.07
C ARG A 477 -12.59 -6.07 -29.06
N LEU A 478 -13.84 -6.03 -28.65
CA LEU A 478 -14.36 -5.08 -27.67
C LEU A 478 -14.60 -5.79 -26.35
N PHE A 479 -14.03 -5.24 -25.29
CA PHE A 479 -14.45 -5.49 -23.91
C PHE A 479 -15.07 -4.21 -23.36
N ILE A 480 -16.25 -4.32 -22.76
CA ILE A 480 -16.95 -3.22 -22.14
C ILE A 480 -17.45 -3.66 -20.76
N SER A 481 -17.23 -2.81 -19.78
CA SER A 481 -17.62 -3.07 -18.39
C SER A 481 -18.29 -1.82 -17.81
N PRO A 482 -19.59 -1.64 -18.07
CA PRO A 482 -20.36 -0.64 -17.37
C PRO A 482 -20.62 -1.08 -15.95
N GLY A 483 -20.62 -0.14 -15.03
CA GLY A 483 -20.89 -0.39 -13.63
C GLY A 483 -21.25 0.87 -12.87
N ALA A 484 -21.47 0.74 -11.60
CA ALA A 484 -21.73 1.86 -10.72
C ALA A 484 -21.30 1.55 -9.29
N ARG A 485 -20.97 2.61 -8.56
CA ARG A 485 -20.75 2.61 -7.11
C ARG A 485 -21.76 3.53 -6.45
N TYR A 486 -22.33 3.08 -5.35
CA TYR A 486 -23.18 3.88 -4.49
C TYR A 486 -22.68 3.80 -3.05
N VAL A 487 -22.46 4.95 -2.42
CA VAL A 487 -21.95 5.05 -1.05
C VAL A 487 -22.87 5.94 -0.24
N VAL A 488 -23.19 5.50 0.97
CA VAL A 488 -23.91 6.26 2.00
C VAL A 488 -23.07 6.30 3.25
N LEU A 489 -22.82 7.52 3.76
CA LEU A 489 -22.11 7.76 5.01
C LEU A 489 -23.05 8.51 5.96
N LYS A 490 -23.19 8.02 7.19
CA LYS A 490 -23.87 8.70 8.28
C LYS A 490 -22.93 8.95 9.42
N ASP A 491 -23.11 10.06 10.12
CA ASP A 491 -22.26 10.45 11.23
C ASP A 491 -20.79 10.53 10.81
N TYR A 492 -20.55 10.96 9.55
CA TYR A 492 -19.24 10.97 8.91
C TYR A 492 -18.32 11.98 9.61
N ILE A 493 -17.11 11.52 9.97
CA ILE A 493 -16.09 12.36 10.58
C ILE A 493 -15.13 12.85 9.51
N PHE A 494 -14.93 14.15 9.46
CA PHE A 494 -14.01 14.82 8.53
C PHE A 494 -13.33 15.99 9.20
N TYR A 495 -12.24 16.50 8.63
CA TYR A 495 -11.59 17.71 9.11
C TYR A 495 -12.03 18.89 8.27
N LYS A 496 -12.18 20.03 8.88
CA LYS A 496 -12.67 21.26 8.25
C LYS A 496 -11.82 22.46 8.66
N GLU A 497 -11.62 23.37 7.69
CA GLU A 497 -10.98 24.64 7.92
C GLU A 497 -11.77 25.45 8.97
N ASN A 498 -11.06 25.95 9.99
CA ASN A 498 -11.56 26.89 10.97
C ASN A 498 -11.02 28.28 10.64
N LYS A 499 -11.92 29.25 10.41
CA LYS A 499 -11.57 30.63 10.04
C LYS A 499 -11.60 31.59 11.22
N VAL A 500 -11.72 31.10 12.44
CA VAL A 500 -11.72 31.97 13.64
C VAL A 500 -10.29 32.44 13.89
N ALA A 501 -10.11 33.74 13.89
CA ALA A 501 -8.81 34.34 14.12
C ALA A 501 -8.28 34.02 15.52
N GLY A 502 -7.03 33.53 15.60
CA GLY A 502 -6.40 33.17 16.87
C GLY A 502 -6.74 31.76 17.35
N GLU A 503 -7.52 30.99 16.60
CA GLU A 503 -7.76 29.57 16.85
C GLU A 503 -7.01 28.68 15.85
N GLN A 504 -6.98 27.38 16.14
CA GLN A 504 -6.37 26.38 15.25
C GLN A 504 -7.05 26.35 13.87
N ALA A 505 -6.25 26.20 12.83
CA ALA A 505 -6.71 26.30 11.44
C ALA A 505 -7.60 25.16 11.00
N VAL A 506 -7.53 23.99 11.65
CA VAL A 506 -8.26 22.78 11.27
C VAL A 506 -8.86 22.09 12.48
N LEU A 507 -10.11 21.68 12.37
CA LEU A 507 -10.85 20.95 13.40
C LEU A 507 -11.51 19.68 12.84
N PRO A 508 -11.53 18.57 13.59
CA PRO A 508 -12.39 17.44 13.27
C PRO A 508 -13.85 17.78 13.57
N VAL A 509 -14.73 17.37 12.69
CA VAL A 509 -16.18 17.57 12.77
C VAL A 509 -16.87 16.25 12.46
N GLN A 510 -17.93 15.92 13.19
CA GLN A 510 -18.84 14.84 12.82
C GLN A 510 -20.10 15.44 12.20
N SER A 511 -20.43 15.00 10.99
CA SER A 511 -21.62 15.45 10.28
C SER A 511 -22.89 14.95 11.00
N SER A 512 -23.85 15.83 11.19
CA SER A 512 -25.18 15.48 11.72
C SER A 512 -26.12 14.90 10.66
N GLY A 513 -25.71 14.92 9.38
CA GLY A 513 -26.49 14.51 8.22
C GLY A 513 -25.93 13.28 7.49
N ASN A 514 -26.37 13.12 6.25
CA ASN A 514 -25.98 12.02 5.39
C ASN A 514 -25.15 12.53 4.20
N GLN A 515 -24.15 11.77 3.81
CA GLN A 515 -23.47 11.94 2.54
C GLN A 515 -23.81 10.76 1.63
N GLN A 516 -24.21 11.05 0.39
CA GLN A 516 -24.58 10.04 -0.59
C GLN A 516 -23.95 10.38 -1.94
N ALA A 517 -23.13 9.47 -2.44
CA ALA A 517 -22.50 9.60 -3.73
C ALA A 517 -22.90 8.44 -4.64
N PHE A 518 -23.33 8.74 -5.86
CA PHE A 518 -23.57 7.76 -6.90
C PHE A 518 -22.60 8.00 -8.06
N SER A 519 -21.82 6.97 -8.39
CA SER A 519 -20.73 7.06 -9.37
C SER A 519 -20.89 5.97 -10.44
N PRO A 520 -21.64 6.19 -11.52
CA PRO A 520 -21.59 5.33 -12.71
C PRO A 520 -20.21 5.37 -13.34
N GLU A 521 -19.75 4.22 -13.79
CA GLU A 521 -18.44 4.02 -14.37
C GLU A 521 -18.53 3.19 -15.65
N LEU A 522 -17.77 3.59 -16.67
CA LEU A 522 -17.59 2.83 -17.89
C LEU A 522 -16.10 2.51 -18.06
N ARG A 523 -15.77 1.22 -18.09
CA ARG A 523 -14.45 0.72 -18.51
C ARG A 523 -14.59 0.04 -19.87
N MET A 524 -13.67 0.32 -20.76
CA MET A 524 -13.68 -0.28 -22.09
C MET A 524 -12.26 -0.64 -22.53
N SER A 525 -12.12 -1.67 -23.34
CA SER A 525 -10.90 -1.98 -24.09
C SER A 525 -11.27 -2.38 -25.50
N LEU A 526 -10.90 -1.53 -26.43
CA LEU A 526 -11.10 -1.76 -27.86
C LEU A 526 -9.77 -2.01 -28.53
N ARG A 527 -9.64 -3.15 -29.22
CA ARG A 527 -8.51 -3.45 -30.10
C ARG A 527 -8.93 -3.22 -31.55
N PHE A 528 -8.31 -2.25 -32.20
CA PHE A 528 -8.54 -1.96 -33.62
C PHE A 528 -7.26 -2.23 -34.42
N PHE A 529 -7.42 -2.49 -35.68
CA PHE A 529 -6.40 -3.06 -36.57
C PHE A 529 -5.73 -4.29 -35.97
N ARG A 530 -4.74 -4.57 -35.55
CA ARG A 530 -4.20 -5.80 -34.90
C ARG A 530 -3.50 -5.49 -33.59
N HIS A 531 -2.93 -4.29 -33.51
CA HIS A 531 -1.94 -3.94 -32.51
C HIS A 531 -2.27 -2.68 -31.73
N PHE A 532 -3.34 -1.95 -32.11
CA PHE A 532 -3.73 -0.72 -31.47
C PHE A 532 -4.84 -0.96 -30.46
N TYR A 533 -4.69 -0.35 -29.30
CA TYR A 533 -5.66 -0.42 -28.20
C TYR A 533 -6.06 0.96 -27.74
N VAL A 534 -7.34 1.13 -27.45
CA VAL A 534 -7.90 2.26 -26.71
C VAL A 534 -8.58 1.72 -25.47
N ARG A 535 -8.17 2.21 -24.30
CA ARG A 535 -8.65 1.73 -23.01
C ARG A 535 -9.12 2.90 -22.15
N PRO A 536 -10.34 3.43 -22.40
CA PRO A 536 -10.92 4.47 -21.56
C PRO A 536 -11.53 3.87 -20.28
N GLN A 537 -11.45 4.66 -19.22
CA GLN A 537 -12.20 4.55 -17.99
C GLN A 537 -12.79 5.93 -17.69
N ILE A 538 -14.08 6.02 -17.57
CA ILE A 538 -14.81 7.27 -17.33
C ILE A 538 -15.74 7.06 -16.16
N ILE A 539 -15.68 7.96 -15.19
CA ILE A 539 -16.55 7.97 -14.01
C ILE A 539 -17.25 9.34 -13.98
N TYR A 540 -18.53 9.31 -13.82
CA TYR A 540 -19.35 10.46 -13.46
C TYR A 540 -19.78 10.34 -12.02
N THR A 541 -19.71 11.38 -11.21
CA THR A 541 -20.14 11.33 -9.80
C THR A 541 -21.19 12.39 -9.54
N SER A 542 -22.33 11.93 -9.04
CA SER A 542 -23.40 12.79 -8.52
C SER A 542 -23.45 12.67 -7.00
N LEU A 543 -23.29 13.79 -6.31
CA LEU A 543 -23.52 13.92 -4.88
C LEU A 543 -25.03 14.10 -4.67
N LEU A 544 -25.73 12.99 -4.40
CA LEU A 544 -27.19 12.98 -4.18
C LEU A 544 -27.56 13.70 -2.89
N LYS A 545 -26.67 13.60 -1.90
CA LYS A 545 -26.75 14.30 -0.62
C LYS A 545 -25.35 14.56 -0.10
N ASN A 546 -25.08 15.77 0.36
CA ASN A 546 -23.78 16.16 0.89
C ASN A 546 -23.96 17.18 2.01
N ASP A 547 -24.55 16.71 3.13
CA ASP A 547 -24.75 17.54 4.28
C ASP A 547 -23.39 18.00 4.84
N ASP A 548 -23.33 19.23 5.35
CA ASP A 548 -22.08 19.86 5.83
C ASP A 548 -20.98 20.04 4.74
N ASP A 549 -21.31 19.76 3.47
CA ASP A 549 -20.41 19.85 2.32
C ASP A 549 -19.11 19.03 2.50
N ALA A 550 -19.26 17.86 3.15
CA ALA A 550 -18.14 17.04 3.64
C ALA A 550 -17.40 16.28 2.52
N LEU A 551 -18.07 15.92 1.43
CA LEU A 551 -17.46 15.20 0.31
C LEU A 551 -17.01 16.17 -0.78
N ARG A 552 -15.77 15.99 -1.23
CA ARG A 552 -15.12 16.76 -2.29
C ARG A 552 -14.64 15.80 -3.38
N ILE A 553 -15.48 15.59 -4.38
CA ILE A 553 -15.26 14.63 -5.47
C ILE A 553 -15.43 15.37 -6.80
N PRO A 554 -14.53 15.21 -7.78
CA PRO A 554 -14.77 15.76 -9.11
C PRO A 554 -16.00 15.10 -9.75
N GLU A 555 -16.81 15.88 -10.45
CA GLU A 555 -18.00 15.39 -11.15
C GLU A 555 -17.62 14.40 -12.26
N TRP A 556 -16.56 14.71 -13.00
CA TRP A 556 -16.01 13.85 -14.05
C TRP A 556 -14.58 13.44 -13.73
N PHE A 557 -14.30 12.18 -13.94
CA PHE A 557 -12.98 11.59 -13.78
C PHE A 557 -12.72 10.62 -14.93
N GLY A 558 -11.58 10.77 -15.60
CA GLY A 558 -11.23 9.97 -16.76
C GLY A 558 -9.78 9.52 -16.79
N ASN A 559 -9.58 8.28 -17.21
CA ASN A 559 -8.30 7.74 -17.65
C ASN A 559 -8.47 7.16 -19.04
N THR A 560 -7.51 7.38 -19.93
CA THR A 560 -7.52 6.75 -21.24
C THR A 560 -6.11 6.37 -21.63
N GLN A 561 -5.92 5.11 -22.00
CA GLN A 561 -4.66 4.65 -22.58
C GLN A 561 -4.84 4.41 -24.08
N LEU A 562 -3.95 5.01 -24.87
CA LEU A 562 -3.77 4.72 -26.28
C LEU A 562 -2.46 3.93 -26.41
N ALA A 563 -2.50 2.69 -26.88
CA ALA A 563 -1.32 1.85 -26.94
C ALA A 563 -1.19 1.07 -28.24
N TYR A 564 0.03 0.99 -28.74
CA TYR A 564 0.44 0.06 -29.77
C TYR A 564 1.21 -1.08 -29.10
N GLU A 565 0.80 -2.34 -29.33
CA GLU A 565 1.38 -3.53 -28.73
C GLU A 565 1.80 -4.52 -29.81
N ASN A 566 3.08 -4.89 -29.86
CA ASN A 566 3.59 -5.80 -30.87
C ASN A 566 4.86 -6.51 -30.39
N MET A 567 5.20 -7.59 -31.09
CA MET A 567 6.51 -8.22 -31.03
C MET A 567 7.42 -7.59 -32.06
N LEU A 568 8.52 -6.98 -31.60
CA LEU A 568 9.53 -6.35 -32.46
C LEU A 568 10.75 -7.25 -32.64
N PHE A 569 11.65 -6.87 -33.57
CA PHE A 569 12.90 -7.57 -33.86
C PHE A 569 12.73 -9.08 -34.10
N LYS A 570 11.83 -9.43 -35.05
CA LYS A 570 11.52 -10.83 -35.41
C LYS A 570 11.02 -11.67 -34.23
N GLY A 571 10.31 -11.04 -33.27
CA GLY A 571 9.73 -11.73 -32.12
C GLY A 571 10.61 -11.76 -30.87
N ASN A 572 11.77 -11.11 -30.88
CA ASN A 572 12.70 -11.14 -29.74
C ASN A 572 12.35 -10.14 -28.63
N MET A 573 11.56 -9.11 -28.92
CA MET A 573 11.17 -8.09 -27.94
C MET A 573 9.67 -7.84 -27.98
N GLN A 574 8.99 -8.02 -26.86
CA GLN A 574 7.64 -7.50 -26.68
C GLN A 574 7.71 -6.01 -26.39
N ALA A 575 6.91 -5.22 -27.09
CA ALA A 575 6.89 -3.77 -26.92
C ALA A 575 5.45 -3.27 -26.78
N GLN A 576 5.30 -2.26 -25.93
CA GLN A 576 4.09 -1.45 -25.79
C GLN A 576 4.51 0.02 -25.79
N ILE A 577 3.96 0.80 -26.71
CA ILE A 577 4.24 2.24 -26.84
C ILE A 577 2.94 3.00 -26.90
N GLY A 578 2.87 4.16 -26.26
CA GLY A 578 1.62 4.89 -26.27
C GLY A 578 1.56 6.12 -25.39
N PHE A 579 0.33 6.51 -25.10
CA PHE A 579 0.01 7.66 -24.26
C PHE A 579 -0.98 7.24 -23.17
N ASP A 580 -0.75 7.71 -21.96
CA ASP A 580 -1.73 7.72 -20.87
C ASP A 580 -2.27 9.15 -20.72
N LEU A 581 -3.58 9.30 -20.78
CA LEU A 581 -4.29 10.53 -20.49
C LEU A 581 -5.03 10.38 -19.16
N HIS A 582 -4.85 11.30 -18.25
CA HIS A 582 -5.65 11.46 -17.05
C HIS A 582 -6.28 12.86 -17.02
N TRP A 583 -7.56 12.92 -16.73
CA TRP A 583 -8.28 14.17 -16.60
C TRP A 583 -9.37 14.06 -15.54
N ARG A 584 -9.63 15.17 -14.87
CA ARG A 584 -10.76 15.36 -13.96
C ARG A 584 -11.31 16.75 -14.09
N SER A 585 -12.61 16.92 -13.92
CA SER A 585 -13.23 18.24 -13.88
C SER A 585 -12.73 19.03 -12.67
N SER A 586 -12.78 20.35 -12.76
CA SER A 586 -12.51 21.22 -11.62
C SER A 586 -13.48 20.94 -10.47
N TYR A 587 -12.99 21.00 -9.25
CA TYR A 587 -13.77 20.82 -8.03
C TYR A 587 -13.06 21.51 -6.87
N THR A 588 -13.77 21.80 -5.81
CA THR A 588 -13.16 22.34 -4.58
C THR A 588 -12.35 21.26 -3.91
N ALA A 589 -11.02 21.30 -4.05
CA ALA A 589 -10.12 20.29 -3.53
C ALA A 589 -9.92 20.44 -2.02
N LEU A 590 -9.57 19.33 -1.36
CA LEU A 590 -9.21 19.35 0.07
C LEU A 590 -7.88 20.08 0.28
N GLY A 591 -7.73 20.79 1.40
CA GLY A 591 -6.44 21.24 1.93
C GLY A 591 -5.71 20.12 2.65
N TYR A 592 -4.44 20.33 3.00
CA TYR A 592 -3.65 19.37 3.80
C TYR A 592 -2.95 20.07 4.96
N ASP A 593 -3.08 19.51 6.16
CA ASP A 593 -2.38 19.96 7.36
C ASP A 593 -1.33 18.91 7.77
N PRO A 594 -0.01 19.21 7.63
CA PRO A 594 1.06 18.30 7.99
C PRO A 594 1.20 18.06 9.48
N ALA A 595 0.79 19.00 10.35
CA ALA A 595 0.92 18.86 11.79
C ALA A 595 0.05 17.71 12.34
N ILE A 596 -1.10 17.51 11.74
CA ILE A 596 -2.02 16.40 12.06
C ILE A 596 -2.04 15.31 10.99
N GLN A 597 -1.32 15.48 9.89
CA GLN A 597 -1.28 14.55 8.74
C GLN A 597 -2.68 14.21 8.23
N GLN A 598 -3.51 15.24 8.03
CA GLN A 598 -4.89 15.08 7.57
C GLN A 598 -5.23 16.02 6.42
N TYR A 599 -6.06 15.54 5.51
CA TYR A 599 -6.72 16.38 4.54
C TYR A 599 -7.99 16.99 5.16
N TYR A 600 -8.28 18.25 4.83
CA TYR A 600 -9.41 18.97 5.40
C TYR A 600 -10.24 19.70 4.33
N VAL A 601 -11.52 19.87 4.62
CA VAL A 601 -12.47 20.61 3.77
C VAL A 601 -12.20 22.10 3.88
N GLN A 602 -11.99 22.75 2.75
CA GLN A 602 -11.81 24.19 2.58
C GLN A 602 -12.69 24.69 1.42
N ASN A 603 -12.89 26.00 1.30
CA ASN A 603 -13.74 26.62 0.29
C ASN A 603 -13.04 27.73 -0.52
N GLY A 604 -11.74 27.93 -0.32
CA GLY A 604 -10.98 29.02 -0.96
C GLY A 604 -10.29 28.61 -2.27
N PHE A 605 -10.16 27.31 -2.53
CA PHE A 605 -9.41 26.79 -3.69
C PHE A 605 -10.22 25.79 -4.50
N VAL A 606 -10.28 26.02 -5.79
CA VAL A 606 -10.85 25.11 -6.80
C VAL A 606 -9.71 24.58 -7.66
N SER A 607 -9.61 23.26 -7.80
CA SER A 607 -8.58 22.64 -8.62
C SER A 607 -8.79 22.91 -10.12
N ASP A 608 -7.69 22.96 -10.85
CA ASP A 608 -7.72 23.10 -12.30
C ASP A 608 -8.27 21.83 -12.98
N ASP A 609 -8.92 21.98 -14.12
CA ASP A 609 -9.33 20.90 -15.03
C ASP A 609 -8.20 20.48 -15.99
N TYR A 610 -6.99 20.33 -15.45
CA TYR A 610 -5.78 20.12 -16.21
C TYR A 610 -5.67 18.69 -16.77
N PRO A 611 -5.51 18.50 -18.12
CA PRO A 611 -5.28 17.19 -18.70
C PRO A 611 -3.81 16.79 -18.54
N LEU A 612 -3.57 15.70 -17.84
CA LEU A 612 -2.24 15.13 -17.66
C LEU A 612 -2.00 14.06 -18.73
N VAL A 613 -1.00 14.27 -19.58
CA VAL A 613 -0.66 13.36 -20.67
C VAL A 613 0.77 12.86 -20.50
N ASP A 614 0.94 11.55 -20.45
CA ASP A 614 2.22 10.87 -20.39
C ASP A 614 2.48 10.10 -21.68
N PHE A 615 3.68 10.21 -22.24
CA PHE A 615 4.17 9.27 -23.26
C PHE A 615 4.91 8.13 -22.57
N PHE A 616 4.73 6.91 -23.04
CA PHE A 616 5.46 5.76 -22.52
C PHE A 616 5.92 4.79 -23.60
N PHE A 617 7.01 4.11 -23.30
CA PHE A 617 7.51 2.96 -24.01
C PHE A 617 7.86 1.88 -22.99
N ASN A 618 7.25 0.70 -23.09
CA ASN A 618 7.58 -0.49 -22.32
C ASN A 618 8.20 -1.52 -23.24
N GLY A 619 9.29 -2.14 -22.81
CA GLY A 619 9.94 -3.21 -23.55
C GLY A 619 10.26 -4.40 -22.64
N GLN A 620 10.12 -5.61 -23.19
CA GLN A 620 10.54 -6.84 -22.55
C GLN A 620 11.44 -7.66 -23.48
N PHE A 621 12.62 -7.96 -23.00
CA PHE A 621 13.57 -8.80 -23.69
C PHE A 621 13.99 -9.94 -22.75
N LYS A 622 13.68 -11.18 -23.13
CA LYS A 622 13.91 -12.36 -22.28
C LYS A 622 13.31 -12.16 -20.86
N ARG A 623 14.16 -12.09 -19.83
CA ARG A 623 13.78 -11.94 -18.40
C ARG A 623 13.84 -10.50 -17.89
N GLY A 624 14.25 -9.57 -18.74
CA GLY A 624 14.33 -8.16 -18.41
C GLY A 624 13.15 -7.38 -18.96
N ARG A 625 12.58 -6.52 -18.15
CA ARG A 625 11.59 -5.50 -18.55
C ARG A 625 12.19 -4.13 -18.33
N PHE A 626 11.87 -3.18 -19.19
CA PHE A 626 12.27 -1.80 -19.02
C PHE A 626 11.18 -0.88 -19.53
N PHE A 627 11.17 0.35 -19.00
CA PHE A 627 10.31 1.39 -19.53
C PHE A 627 11.06 2.71 -19.64
N PHE A 628 10.57 3.52 -20.54
CA PHE A 628 10.85 4.93 -20.64
C PHE A 628 9.50 5.67 -20.58
N LYS A 629 9.43 6.75 -19.80
CA LYS A 629 8.24 7.57 -19.68
C LYS A 629 8.61 9.04 -19.68
N TYR A 630 7.86 9.82 -20.45
CA TYR A 630 7.88 11.28 -20.40
C TYR A 630 6.56 11.75 -19.80
N HIS A 631 6.64 12.18 -18.54
CA HIS A 631 5.49 12.62 -17.75
C HIS A 631 5.09 14.05 -18.11
N ASN A 632 3.78 14.34 -18.09
CA ASN A 632 3.20 15.67 -18.25
C ASN A 632 3.67 16.43 -19.49
N ILE A 633 3.43 15.85 -20.67
CA ILE A 633 3.76 16.48 -21.97
C ILE A 633 3.06 17.84 -22.11
N MET A 634 1.85 17.99 -21.56
CA MET A 634 1.08 19.22 -21.68
C MET A 634 1.80 20.44 -21.10
N GLN A 635 2.52 20.26 -19.98
CA GLN A 635 3.34 21.33 -19.41
C GLN A 635 4.51 21.71 -20.33
N ALA A 636 5.17 20.73 -20.97
CA ALA A 636 6.24 21.01 -21.92
C ALA A 636 5.75 21.80 -23.14
N VAL A 637 4.51 21.57 -23.60
CA VAL A 637 3.92 22.22 -24.79
C VAL A 637 3.34 23.58 -24.44
N THR A 638 2.66 23.72 -23.30
CA THR A 638 1.88 24.93 -22.97
C THR A 638 2.62 25.87 -22.02
N GLY A 639 3.68 25.42 -21.34
CA GLY A 639 4.33 26.14 -20.24
C GLY A 639 3.48 26.24 -18.97
N LYS A 640 2.24 25.74 -18.98
CA LYS A 640 1.31 25.83 -17.85
C LYS A 640 1.41 24.57 -16.96
N GLY A 641 1.41 24.79 -15.65
CA GLY A 641 1.26 23.75 -14.65
C GLY A 641 -0.13 23.79 -14.03
N TYR A 642 -0.27 23.07 -12.94
CA TYR A 642 -1.53 22.97 -12.18
C TYR A 642 -1.23 22.82 -10.69
N LEU A 643 -2.22 23.18 -9.86
CA LEU A 643 -2.21 22.90 -8.42
C LEU A 643 -3.12 21.70 -8.16
N ILE A 644 -2.63 20.80 -7.31
CA ILE A 644 -3.38 19.60 -6.90
C ILE A 644 -4.31 19.92 -5.73
N THR A 645 -3.79 20.70 -4.79
CA THR A 645 -4.44 21.16 -3.56
C THR A 645 -3.88 22.54 -3.21
N PRO A 646 -4.47 23.33 -2.29
CA PRO A 646 -3.99 24.67 -2.01
C PRO A 646 -2.48 24.75 -1.78
N GLY A 647 -1.78 25.50 -2.63
CA GLY A 647 -0.33 25.68 -2.56
C GLY A 647 0.53 24.52 -3.05
N TYR A 648 -0.01 23.34 -3.30
CA TYR A 648 0.76 22.19 -3.77
C TYR A 648 0.65 22.01 -5.28
N ARG A 649 1.76 22.25 -5.96
CA ARG A 649 1.84 22.12 -7.43
C ARG A 649 1.95 20.67 -7.86
N GLY A 650 1.37 20.33 -9.00
CA GLY A 650 1.55 19.04 -9.67
C GLY A 650 2.99 18.82 -10.14
N GLN A 651 3.29 17.62 -10.62
CA GLN A 651 4.61 17.31 -11.15
C GLN A 651 4.86 18.01 -12.51
N PRO A 652 6.07 18.55 -12.74
CA PRO A 652 6.45 19.13 -14.03
C PRO A 652 6.65 18.05 -15.09
N SER A 653 6.94 18.49 -16.32
CA SER A 653 7.44 17.60 -17.37
C SER A 653 8.76 16.99 -16.97
N ILE A 654 8.81 15.63 -16.95
CA ILE A 654 9.92 14.92 -16.39
C ILE A 654 10.08 13.53 -17.03
N MET A 655 11.33 13.09 -17.19
CA MET A 655 11.64 11.80 -17.75
C MET A 655 11.88 10.77 -16.64
N ASP A 656 11.30 9.59 -16.81
CA ASP A 656 11.50 8.43 -15.94
C ASP A 656 12.00 7.25 -16.77
N PHE A 657 12.93 6.49 -16.20
CA PHE A 657 13.41 5.23 -16.73
C PHE A 657 13.34 4.17 -15.64
N GLY A 658 12.88 2.99 -15.99
CA GLY A 658 12.86 1.85 -15.06
C GLY A 658 13.27 0.55 -15.72
N PHE A 659 13.81 -0.31 -14.89
CA PHE A 659 14.33 -1.61 -15.29
C PHE A 659 13.99 -2.66 -14.22
N ASP A 660 13.69 -3.87 -14.68
CA ASP A 660 13.36 -5.02 -13.83
C ASP A 660 14.06 -6.25 -14.42
N LEU A 661 14.73 -7.01 -13.56
CA LEU A 661 15.40 -8.25 -13.92
C LEU A 661 15.01 -9.35 -12.94
N ILE A 662 14.59 -10.48 -13.50
CA ILE A 662 14.24 -11.68 -12.75
C ILE A 662 15.33 -12.75 -12.97
N LEU A 663 15.91 -13.23 -11.85
CA LEU A 663 16.94 -14.25 -11.84
C LEU A 663 16.41 -15.52 -11.17
N PHE A 664 16.83 -16.66 -11.71
CA PHE A 664 16.57 -18.00 -11.17
C PHE A 664 17.90 -18.76 -11.17
N ASP A 665 18.41 -19.11 -10.02
CA ASP A 665 19.70 -19.78 -9.87
C ASP A 665 19.52 -21.29 -9.65
#